data_7253f85e4f5a1259424a56183019dcaa
#
_entry.id   7253f85e4f5a1259424a56183019dcaa
#
_cell.length_a   1.000
_cell.length_b   1.000
_cell.length_c   1.000
_cell.angle_alpha   90.00
_cell.angle_beta   90.00
_cell.angle_gamma   90.00
#
_symmetry.space_group_name_H-M   'P 1'
#
loop_
_entity.id
_entity.type
_entity.pdbx_description
1 polymer ?
#
loop_
_entity_poly.entity_id
_entity_poly.type
_entity_poly.pdbx_seq_one_letter_code
_entity_poly.pdbx_strand_id
1 'polypeptide(L)'
;MKLHEFAERVLLATTLEEKLAPPNSRLVDESRGEAKISPSMPGRPDALIFERLGTRTALPSLARLGDDKDRGRLLHFFANHELLAAELMALVLLKFPDAPADFRMGVAKTLQEEQMHTRLYMKRLGECGVSFGSEPVNGFFWKAVSTMQTPADYVSRLCLTFEQANLDYSRHFAGLFQEAGDTRTAKILDRIYRDEISHVSHGLDWFRQWKSPGESDWESFRQRLTFPLSPSRAKGRGFFNREGRLEAGLAPDFVNQLEVFTQSKGRTPNVFHFNPQAESTVAKEVRGLLPKPLPRSLLALGDDLSSLSLFLARQDDIAILAKKPGLEFLKKLSDAGFLLPEIQVRDELALAGRKLHELRPWSWSPDTEWLQSLRSQLSQLGRGWDPGWHELHSKTFSAQFGLGQVCATAGEVSEASVGDSVWKAPYGVAGQGLRFVNTAGITPEDEAWRDRILKEEGAVVVEPRRERVLDFSVQYDQELRLLGYTQLHNDAKGRFQACSVHRAVTAGANESLMRYFYSEDRHVERYYEETFPKLIRPHLERLGYKGPLGVDAMIARDEAGELKHYPVIEINPRYTMGRVALELARQVVKGVPLRFEILSRRDFDHYEVSSLVELAAVIERGAAPRLETYQNGRRCLKSGNVILNDPSQAQRFLGVLRVGP
;
A
#
# COMPACT_ATOMS: atom_id res chain seq x y z
N MET A 1 48.92 15.99 10.70
CA MET A 1 47.77 16.04 11.62
C MET A 1 47.35 14.61 11.93
N LYS A 2 47.21 14.26 13.22
CA LYS A 2 46.77 12.91 13.58
C LYS A 2 45.27 12.74 13.23
N LEU A 3 44.91 11.55 12.77
CA LEU A 3 43.54 11.24 12.33
C LEU A 3 42.50 11.46 13.44
N HIS A 4 42.82 11.03 14.68
CA HIS A 4 41.91 11.21 15.80
C HIS A 4 41.72 12.69 16.20
N GLU A 5 42.77 13.53 16.12
CA GLU A 5 42.67 14.98 16.37
C GLU A 5 41.75 15.67 15.35
N PHE A 6 41.88 15.25 14.07
CA PHE A 6 40.99 15.73 13.02
C PHE A 6 39.52 15.31 13.26
N ALA A 7 39.29 14.04 13.57
CA ALA A 7 37.97 13.53 13.89
C ALA A 7 37.38 14.21 15.13
N GLU A 8 38.16 14.43 16.18
CA GLU A 8 37.73 15.11 17.40
C GLU A 8 37.30 16.56 17.13
N ARG A 9 38.09 17.28 16.32
CA ARG A 9 37.74 18.64 15.86
C ARG A 9 36.40 18.64 15.11
N VAL A 10 36.20 17.75 14.14
CA VAL A 10 34.97 17.68 13.35
C VAL A 10 33.78 17.32 14.25
N LEU A 11 33.93 16.40 15.18
CA LEU A 11 32.83 15.96 16.03
C LEU A 11 32.44 17.00 17.08
N LEU A 12 33.42 17.64 17.76
CA LEU A 12 33.19 18.41 18.98
C LEU A 12 33.21 19.92 18.80
N ALA A 13 33.69 20.44 17.65
CA ALA A 13 33.68 21.88 17.40
C ALA A 13 32.26 22.45 17.44
N THR A 14 32.12 23.63 18.06
CA THR A 14 30.85 24.35 18.19
C THR A 14 30.66 25.44 17.13
N THR A 15 31.66 25.64 16.27
CA THR A 15 31.57 26.54 15.12
C THR A 15 31.65 25.77 13.80
N LEU A 16 30.91 26.25 12.77
CA LEU A 16 30.97 25.65 11.43
C LEU A 16 32.34 25.83 10.77
N GLU A 17 33.01 26.92 11.06
CA GLU A 17 34.35 27.20 10.51
C GLU A 17 35.35 26.11 10.93
N GLU A 18 35.45 25.82 12.22
CA GLU A 18 36.33 24.76 12.73
C GLU A 18 35.90 23.36 12.26
N LYS A 19 34.60 23.09 12.31
CA LYS A 19 34.01 21.80 11.95
C LYS A 19 34.22 21.46 10.47
N LEU A 20 34.14 22.44 9.59
CA LEU A 20 34.27 22.26 8.16
C LEU A 20 35.68 22.58 7.61
N ALA A 21 36.62 22.99 8.49
CA ALA A 21 38.00 23.24 8.08
C ALA A 21 38.66 21.94 7.58
N PRO A 22 39.35 21.95 6.42
CA PRO A 22 40.12 20.81 5.97
C PRO A 22 41.27 20.52 6.95
N PRO A 23 41.87 19.30 6.90
CA PRO A 23 43.07 19.03 7.69
C PRO A 23 44.23 19.95 7.23
N ASN A 24 44.95 20.50 8.19
CA ASN A 24 46.06 21.45 7.96
C ASN A 24 47.33 20.79 7.39
N SER A 25 47.38 19.47 7.39
CA SER A 25 48.50 18.65 6.84
C SER A 25 47.96 17.25 6.50
N ARG A 26 48.79 16.44 5.83
CA ARG A 26 48.45 15.06 5.53
C ARG A 26 48.01 14.31 6.82
N LEU A 27 46.88 13.60 6.76
CA LEU A 27 46.39 12.78 7.83
C LEU A 27 47.25 11.53 8.02
N VAL A 28 47.52 11.18 9.26
CA VAL A 28 48.37 10.03 9.65
C VAL A 28 47.63 9.27 10.75
N ASP A 29 47.51 7.95 10.57
CA ASP A 29 46.84 7.04 11.53
C ASP A 29 47.86 6.19 12.33
N GLU A 30 48.94 6.78 12.81
CA GLU A 30 50.01 6.09 13.54
C GLU A 30 49.67 5.81 15.01
N SER A 31 48.96 6.73 15.66
CA SER A 31 48.47 6.54 17.03
C SER A 31 46.95 6.55 17.08
N ARG A 32 46.39 5.37 17.33
CA ARG A 32 44.92 5.17 17.25
C ARG A 32 44.18 5.73 18.46
N GLY A 33 44.83 5.87 19.61
CA GLY A 33 44.21 6.40 20.85
C GLY A 33 43.27 5.41 21.52
N GLU A 34 42.64 5.86 22.61
CA GLU A 34 41.60 5.08 23.29
C GLU A 34 40.22 5.31 22.63
N ALA A 35 39.37 4.27 22.64
CA ALA A 35 38.00 4.38 22.16
C ALA A 35 37.21 5.42 22.98
N LYS A 36 36.60 6.39 22.33
CA LYS A 36 35.82 7.44 23.01
C LYS A 36 34.36 7.10 23.07
N ILE A 37 33.71 7.42 24.19
CA ILE A 37 32.28 7.26 24.38
C ILE A 37 31.54 8.21 23.45
N SER A 38 30.50 7.71 22.80
CA SER A 38 29.62 8.48 21.93
C SER A 38 28.93 9.61 22.71
N PRO A 39 29.10 10.88 22.33
CA PRO A 39 28.33 11.96 22.93
C PRO A 39 26.83 11.82 22.58
N SER A 40 25.96 12.37 23.41
CA SER A 40 24.51 12.39 23.18
C SER A 40 24.15 13.13 21.88
N MET A 41 24.96 14.12 21.52
CA MET A 41 24.88 14.88 20.27
C MET A 41 26.27 15.42 19.90
N PRO A 42 26.52 15.70 18.60
CA PRO A 42 27.77 16.35 18.19
C PRO A 42 27.84 17.81 18.69
N GLY A 43 29.04 18.36 18.81
CA GLY A 43 29.22 19.80 19.02
C GLY A 43 28.64 20.55 17.80
N ARG A 44 27.83 21.58 18.06
CA ARG A 44 27.20 22.39 17.00
C ARG A 44 26.97 23.84 17.46
N PRO A 45 26.91 24.81 16.54
CA PRO A 45 26.40 26.13 16.86
C PRO A 45 24.95 26.04 17.38
N ASP A 46 24.55 26.94 18.27
CA ASP A 46 23.20 26.98 18.86
C ASP A 46 22.06 26.91 17.83
N ALA A 47 22.24 27.60 16.70
CA ALA A 47 21.27 27.60 15.61
C ALA A 47 21.10 26.23 14.89
N LEU A 48 21.99 25.28 15.13
CA LEU A 48 21.97 23.94 14.51
C LEU A 48 21.80 22.81 15.52
N ILE A 49 21.45 23.12 16.76
CA ILE A 49 21.11 22.12 17.76
C ILE A 49 19.81 21.42 17.35
N PHE A 50 19.79 20.08 17.48
CA PHE A 50 18.59 19.29 17.12
C PHE A 50 17.42 19.69 17.99
N GLU A 51 16.30 20.04 17.37
CA GLU A 51 15.06 20.32 18.09
C GLU A 51 14.56 19.11 18.88
N ARG A 52 13.85 19.41 19.97
CA ARG A 52 13.14 18.39 20.74
C ARG A 52 12.13 17.65 19.85
N LEU A 53 12.03 16.32 20.07
CA LEU A 53 11.09 15.44 19.38
C LEU A 53 9.69 16.07 19.28
N GLY A 54 9.20 16.32 18.07
CA GLY A 54 7.83 16.79 17.83
C GLY A 54 7.70 17.88 16.76
N THR A 55 8.70 18.69 16.55
CA THR A 55 8.68 19.71 15.48
C THR A 55 9.00 19.04 14.13
N ARG A 56 8.00 18.93 13.27
CA ARG A 56 8.21 18.52 11.88
C ARG A 56 8.73 19.73 11.10
N THR A 57 9.97 19.68 10.66
CA THR A 57 10.45 20.57 9.61
C THR A 57 9.64 20.26 8.35
N ALA A 58 8.75 21.16 7.98
CA ALA A 58 7.99 21.03 6.74
C ALA A 58 8.91 21.32 5.57
N LEU A 59 9.20 20.32 4.75
CA LEU A 59 9.89 20.55 3.47
C LEU A 59 9.02 21.44 2.58
N PRO A 60 9.63 22.39 1.83
CA PRO A 60 8.90 23.20 0.87
C PRO A 60 8.23 22.33 -0.19
N SER A 61 7.13 22.83 -0.76
CA SER A 61 6.47 22.15 -1.87
C SER A 61 7.41 22.12 -3.09
N LEU A 62 7.62 20.93 -3.65
CA LEU A 62 8.47 20.76 -4.86
C LEU A 62 7.94 21.54 -6.07
N ALA A 63 6.65 21.87 -6.11
CA ALA A 63 6.06 22.74 -7.13
C ALA A 63 6.53 24.19 -7.06
N ARG A 64 7.19 24.61 -5.96
CA ARG A 64 7.65 25.98 -5.72
C ARG A 64 9.16 26.15 -5.84
N LEU A 65 9.86 25.21 -6.44
CA LEU A 65 11.31 25.28 -6.67
C LEU A 65 11.72 26.42 -7.62
N GLY A 66 10.78 27.10 -8.26
CA GLY A 66 11.01 28.37 -8.95
C GLY A 66 11.30 29.55 -8.01
N ASP A 67 10.94 29.49 -6.73
CA ASP A 67 11.17 30.50 -5.72
C ASP A 67 12.51 30.28 -5.01
N ASP A 68 13.35 31.34 -4.91
CA ASP A 68 14.68 31.26 -4.31
C ASP A 68 14.65 30.84 -2.84
N LYS A 69 13.68 31.36 -2.08
CA LYS A 69 13.57 31.08 -0.66
C LYS A 69 13.21 29.59 -0.42
N ASP A 70 12.27 29.03 -1.19
CA ASP A 70 11.90 27.63 -1.07
C ASP A 70 13.06 26.72 -1.56
N ARG A 71 13.83 27.12 -2.58
CA ARG A 71 15.09 26.46 -2.95
C ARG A 71 16.11 26.46 -1.81
N GLY A 72 16.34 27.62 -1.23
CA GLY A 72 17.27 27.79 -0.10
C GLY A 72 16.89 26.93 1.10
N ARG A 73 15.59 26.83 1.44
CA ARG A 73 15.09 25.97 2.52
C ARG A 73 15.32 24.47 2.23
N LEU A 74 15.15 24.03 0.99
CA LEU A 74 15.45 22.66 0.62
C LEU A 74 16.96 22.36 0.69
N LEU A 75 17.79 23.29 0.24
CA LEU A 75 19.23 23.17 0.33
C LEU A 75 19.75 23.22 1.79
N HIS A 76 19.06 23.94 2.67
CA HIS A 76 19.33 23.94 4.10
C HIS A 76 19.11 22.53 4.70
N PHE A 77 18.05 21.85 4.28
CA PHE A 77 17.80 20.47 4.68
C PHE A 77 18.91 19.55 4.19
N PHE A 78 19.37 19.66 2.94
CA PHE A 78 20.47 18.86 2.41
C PHE A 78 21.79 19.15 3.16
N ALA A 79 22.14 20.40 3.37
CA ALA A 79 23.34 20.79 4.12
C ALA A 79 23.41 20.16 5.52
N ASN A 80 22.27 20.03 6.22
CA ASN A 80 22.23 19.36 7.51
C ASN A 80 22.46 17.84 7.38
N HIS A 81 22.04 17.20 6.30
CA HIS A 81 22.29 15.77 6.09
C HIS A 81 23.79 15.48 5.88
N GLU A 82 24.46 16.25 5.04
CA GLU A 82 25.91 16.12 4.83
C GLU A 82 26.73 16.42 6.10
N LEU A 83 26.31 17.44 6.85
CA LEU A 83 26.93 17.72 8.14
C LEU A 83 26.77 16.56 9.13
N LEU A 84 25.60 15.92 9.18
CA LEU A 84 25.35 14.73 10.01
C LEU A 84 26.20 13.54 9.57
N ALA A 85 26.39 13.33 8.26
CA ALA A 85 27.23 12.29 7.72
C ALA A 85 28.70 12.51 8.15
N ALA A 86 29.23 13.73 7.98
CA ALA A 86 30.59 14.08 8.43
C ALA A 86 30.78 13.85 9.94
N GLU A 87 29.79 14.23 10.77
CA GLU A 87 29.83 14.03 12.24
C GLU A 87 29.80 12.55 12.63
N LEU A 88 29.01 11.73 11.94
CA LEU A 88 28.96 10.28 12.16
C LEU A 88 30.24 9.59 11.72
N MET A 89 30.86 10.01 10.61
CA MET A 89 32.16 9.52 10.16
C MET A 89 33.26 9.87 11.16
N ALA A 90 33.25 11.10 11.70
CA ALA A 90 34.17 11.48 12.77
C ALA A 90 33.98 10.62 14.01
N LEU A 91 32.72 10.34 14.40
CA LEU A 91 32.42 9.45 15.52
C LEU A 91 32.95 8.02 15.30
N VAL A 92 32.84 7.46 14.10
CA VAL A 92 33.38 6.13 13.74
C VAL A 92 34.90 6.08 13.98
N LEU A 93 35.63 7.09 13.51
CA LEU A 93 37.08 7.18 13.67
C LEU A 93 37.51 7.21 15.12
N LEU A 94 36.69 7.82 15.99
CA LEU A 94 36.99 7.90 17.46
C LEU A 94 36.50 6.67 18.21
N LYS A 95 35.39 6.08 17.82
CA LYS A 95 34.78 4.95 18.54
C LYS A 95 35.48 3.62 18.26
N PHE A 96 36.06 3.47 17.06
CA PHE A 96 36.69 2.24 16.60
C PHE A 96 38.18 2.45 16.24
N PRO A 97 39.04 2.74 17.24
CA PRO A 97 40.45 2.99 16.99
C PRO A 97 41.18 1.74 16.45
N ASP A 98 40.70 0.55 16.75
CA ASP A 98 41.30 -0.74 16.34
C ASP A 98 40.80 -1.25 14.97
N ALA A 99 39.86 -0.52 14.31
CA ALA A 99 39.43 -0.87 12.96
C ALA A 99 40.64 -0.80 11.98
N PRO A 100 40.60 -1.57 10.86
CA PRO A 100 41.69 -1.57 9.88
C PRO A 100 42.08 -0.18 9.41
N ALA A 101 43.38 0.08 9.27
CA ALA A 101 43.89 1.40 8.89
C ALA A 101 43.31 1.88 7.55
N ASP A 102 43.24 0.98 6.57
CA ASP A 102 42.65 1.32 5.25
C ASP A 102 41.19 1.70 5.32
N PHE A 103 40.39 1.03 6.18
CA PHE A 103 39.03 1.44 6.48
C PHE A 103 38.99 2.86 7.05
N ARG A 104 39.75 3.12 8.08
CA ARG A 104 39.79 4.41 8.78
C ARG A 104 40.24 5.54 7.86
N MET A 105 41.24 5.31 7.03
CA MET A 105 41.70 6.28 6.03
C MET A 105 40.65 6.51 4.92
N GLY A 106 39.96 5.47 4.51
CA GLY A 106 38.82 5.58 3.58
C GLY A 106 37.69 6.43 4.16
N VAL A 107 37.27 6.16 5.42
CA VAL A 107 36.28 6.97 6.14
C VAL A 107 36.73 8.43 6.26
N ALA A 108 38.03 8.68 6.53
CA ALA A 108 38.56 10.04 6.63
C ALA A 108 38.54 10.80 5.29
N LYS A 109 38.72 10.09 4.18
CA LYS A 109 38.57 10.66 2.84
C LYS A 109 37.10 11.06 2.59
N THR A 110 36.18 10.14 2.78
CA THR A 110 34.72 10.39 2.66
C THR A 110 34.28 11.57 3.55
N LEU A 111 34.77 11.63 4.82
CA LEU A 111 34.48 12.74 5.72
C LEU A 111 34.87 14.10 5.13
N GLN A 112 36.02 14.20 4.47
CA GLN A 112 36.46 15.43 3.84
C GLN A 112 35.58 15.80 2.63
N GLU A 113 35.07 14.81 1.89
CA GLU A 113 34.11 14.98 0.82
C GLU A 113 32.77 15.50 1.35
N GLU A 114 32.26 14.95 2.49
CA GLU A 114 31.05 15.45 3.16
C GLU A 114 31.19 16.88 3.71
N GLN A 115 32.37 17.24 4.22
CA GLN A 115 32.66 18.64 4.56
C GLN A 115 32.60 19.56 3.32
N MET A 116 33.04 19.09 2.17
CA MET A 116 32.95 19.83 0.92
C MET A 116 31.50 19.94 0.44
N HIS A 117 30.69 18.87 0.48
CA HIS A 117 29.28 18.87 0.13
C HIS A 117 28.51 19.88 0.99
N THR A 118 28.72 19.85 2.31
CA THR A 118 28.14 20.82 3.25
C THR A 118 28.45 22.26 2.82
N ARG A 119 29.72 22.58 2.51
CA ARG A 119 30.13 23.92 2.08
C ARG A 119 29.50 24.30 0.74
N LEU A 120 29.35 23.39 -0.22
CA LEU A 120 28.68 23.65 -1.49
C LEU A 120 27.21 24.00 -1.29
N TYR A 121 26.50 23.27 -0.46
CA TYR A 121 25.11 23.60 -0.11
C TYR A 121 25.00 24.89 0.66
N MET A 122 25.87 25.15 1.65
CA MET A 122 25.88 26.41 2.41
C MET A 122 26.11 27.63 1.50
N LYS A 123 27.01 27.53 0.56
CA LYS A 123 27.23 28.60 -0.43
C LYS A 123 25.99 28.80 -1.30
N ARG A 124 25.39 27.73 -1.80
CA ARG A 124 24.24 27.82 -2.71
C ARG A 124 22.98 28.31 -2.02
N LEU A 125 22.67 27.84 -0.80
CA LEU A 125 21.53 28.36 -0.03
C LEU A 125 21.69 29.84 0.34
N GLY A 126 22.92 30.27 0.63
CA GLY A 126 23.23 31.70 0.84
C GLY A 126 22.92 32.58 -0.40
N GLU A 127 23.21 32.06 -1.60
CA GLU A 127 22.84 32.71 -2.86
C GLU A 127 21.32 32.80 -3.08
N CYS A 128 20.56 31.90 -2.42
CA CYS A 128 19.09 31.90 -2.40
C CYS A 128 18.53 32.74 -1.24
N GLY A 129 19.37 33.52 -0.53
CA GLY A 129 18.95 34.39 0.57
C GLY A 129 18.57 33.65 1.87
N VAL A 130 19.00 32.42 2.05
CA VAL A 130 18.75 31.60 3.23
C VAL A 130 20.08 31.38 3.97
N SER A 131 20.11 31.52 5.28
CA SER A 131 21.29 31.24 6.11
C SER A 131 21.23 29.82 6.68
N PHE A 132 22.37 29.12 6.77
CA PHE A 132 22.40 27.81 7.43
C PHE A 132 22.21 27.98 8.94
N GLY A 133 21.18 27.34 9.49
CA GLY A 133 20.70 27.53 10.86
C GLY A 133 19.46 28.42 10.98
N SER A 134 18.94 29.00 9.87
CA SER A 134 17.68 29.76 9.91
C SER A 134 16.43 28.91 9.97
N GLU A 135 16.54 27.61 9.69
CA GLU A 135 15.45 26.64 9.74
C GLU A 135 15.82 25.53 10.76
N PRO A 136 14.83 24.94 11.43
CA PRO A 136 15.04 23.84 12.36
C PRO A 136 15.75 22.65 11.71
N VAL A 137 16.62 21.96 12.43
CA VAL A 137 17.37 20.79 11.93
C VAL A 137 16.93 19.50 12.59
N ASN A 138 16.96 18.41 11.83
CA ASN A 138 16.56 17.09 12.27
C ASN A 138 17.78 16.23 12.58
N GLY A 139 17.80 15.59 13.76
CA GLY A 139 18.88 14.71 14.21
C GLY A 139 18.60 13.22 14.00
N PHE A 140 17.72 12.84 13.07
CA PHE A 140 17.34 11.43 12.91
C PHE A 140 18.50 10.52 12.53
N PHE A 141 19.40 10.95 11.62
CA PHE A 141 20.58 10.17 11.24
C PHE A 141 21.48 9.92 12.44
N TRP A 142 21.74 10.97 13.23
CA TRP A 142 22.52 10.84 14.46
C TRP A 142 21.92 9.82 15.39
N LYS A 143 20.64 9.93 15.72
CA LYS A 143 19.93 8.99 16.62
C LYS A 143 19.94 7.55 16.13
N ALA A 144 19.86 7.36 14.80
CA ALA A 144 19.78 6.03 14.20
C ALA A 144 21.15 5.34 14.06
N VAL A 145 22.23 6.11 13.85
CA VAL A 145 23.55 5.57 13.51
C VAL A 145 24.53 5.65 14.68
N SER A 146 24.50 6.70 15.51
CA SER A 146 25.46 6.89 16.62
C SER A 146 25.46 5.75 17.65
N THR A 147 24.37 4.98 17.72
CA THR A 147 24.24 3.78 18.58
C THR A 147 25.00 2.55 18.05
N MET A 148 25.72 2.65 16.93
CA MET A 148 26.52 1.58 16.35
C MET A 148 27.48 0.99 17.38
N GLN A 149 27.63 -0.35 17.38
CA GLN A 149 28.52 -1.08 18.29
C GLN A 149 29.74 -1.63 17.58
N THR A 150 29.70 -1.75 16.27
CA THR A 150 30.78 -2.27 15.41
C THR A 150 30.97 -1.39 14.18
N PRO A 151 32.17 -1.43 13.54
CA PRO A 151 32.35 -0.79 12.23
C PRO A 151 31.38 -1.32 11.16
N ALA A 152 30.98 -2.60 11.25
CA ALA A 152 29.98 -3.19 10.36
C ALA A 152 28.58 -2.55 10.50
N ASP A 153 28.23 -2.06 11.69
CA ASP A 153 26.99 -1.31 11.90
C ASP A 153 27.02 0.03 11.16
N TYR A 154 28.18 0.70 11.18
CA TYR A 154 28.38 1.95 10.46
C TYR A 154 28.16 1.77 8.95
N VAL A 155 28.85 0.81 8.32
CA VAL A 155 28.71 0.61 6.88
C VAL A 155 27.30 0.19 6.49
N SER A 156 26.62 -0.61 7.31
CA SER A 156 25.25 -1.02 7.05
C SER A 156 24.24 0.13 7.20
N ARG A 157 24.41 0.95 8.28
CA ARG A 157 23.43 1.98 8.65
C ARG A 157 23.65 3.30 7.91
N LEU A 158 24.91 3.72 7.70
CA LEU A 158 25.20 4.95 6.97
C LEU A 158 25.42 4.66 5.48
N CYS A 159 26.47 3.92 5.10
CA CYS A 159 26.86 3.77 3.71
C CYS A 159 25.80 3.02 2.87
N LEU A 160 25.36 1.84 3.34
CA LEU A 160 24.39 1.03 2.61
C LEU A 160 22.92 1.40 2.87
N THR A 161 22.65 2.38 3.75
CA THR A 161 21.27 2.85 3.99
C THR A 161 21.10 4.29 3.55
N PHE A 162 21.76 5.26 4.19
CA PHE A 162 21.50 6.68 3.91
C PHE A 162 22.22 7.19 2.67
N GLU A 163 23.52 6.90 2.49
CA GLU A 163 24.27 7.27 1.30
C GLU A 163 23.75 6.52 0.07
N GLN A 164 23.39 5.23 0.22
CA GLN A 164 22.72 4.51 -0.87
C GLN A 164 21.37 5.13 -1.28
N ALA A 165 20.59 5.65 -0.33
CA ALA A 165 19.37 6.39 -0.66
C ALA A 165 19.67 7.71 -1.38
N ASN A 166 20.81 8.32 -1.10
CA ASN A 166 21.23 9.57 -1.74
C ASN A 166 21.52 9.40 -3.24
N LEU A 167 21.82 8.17 -3.70
CA LEU A 167 21.89 7.84 -5.14
C LEU A 167 20.56 8.11 -5.86
N ASP A 168 19.44 7.92 -5.18
CA ASP A 168 18.11 8.24 -5.71
C ASP A 168 17.82 9.74 -5.60
N TYR A 169 18.01 10.31 -4.40
CA TYR A 169 17.63 11.68 -4.09
C TYR A 169 18.44 12.71 -4.89
N SER A 170 19.75 12.55 -4.98
CA SER A 170 20.61 13.48 -5.74
C SER A 170 20.23 13.51 -7.22
N ARG A 171 19.97 12.36 -7.85
CA ARG A 171 19.51 12.30 -9.27
C ARG A 171 18.11 12.89 -9.45
N HIS A 172 17.18 12.54 -8.56
CA HIS A 172 15.80 13.05 -8.61
C HIS A 172 15.77 14.57 -8.47
N PHE A 173 16.45 15.11 -7.45
CA PHE A 173 16.46 16.54 -7.21
C PHE A 173 17.26 17.31 -8.27
N ALA A 174 18.35 16.74 -8.81
CA ALA A 174 19.06 17.35 -9.93
C ALA A 174 18.12 17.56 -11.13
N GLY A 175 17.27 16.57 -11.47
CA GLY A 175 16.25 16.69 -12.50
C GLY A 175 15.25 17.80 -12.20
N LEU A 176 14.69 17.85 -10.99
CA LEU A 176 13.72 18.87 -10.58
C LEU A 176 14.31 20.29 -10.62
N PHE A 177 15.55 20.48 -10.17
CA PHE A 177 16.22 21.77 -10.27
C PHE A 177 16.52 22.17 -11.71
N GLN A 178 16.88 21.21 -12.55
CA GLN A 178 17.08 21.45 -13.98
C GLN A 178 15.77 21.91 -14.65
N GLU A 179 14.65 21.26 -14.35
CA GLU A 179 13.31 21.62 -14.82
C GLU A 179 12.87 23.01 -14.33
N ALA A 180 13.24 23.35 -13.08
CA ALA A 180 12.98 24.67 -12.49
C ALA A 180 13.93 25.78 -13.02
N GLY A 181 14.87 25.45 -13.94
CA GLY A 181 15.83 26.40 -14.50
C GLY A 181 17.07 26.65 -13.63
N ASP A 182 17.19 25.99 -12.48
CA ASP A 182 18.36 26.10 -11.60
C ASP A 182 19.47 25.09 -11.97
N THR A 183 20.10 25.32 -13.12
CA THR A 183 21.20 24.47 -13.62
C THR A 183 22.41 24.44 -12.69
N ARG A 184 22.58 25.47 -11.84
CA ARG A 184 23.70 25.54 -10.91
C ARG A 184 23.53 24.54 -9.76
N THR A 185 22.36 24.49 -9.16
CA THR A 185 22.03 23.50 -8.12
C THR A 185 22.03 22.09 -8.70
N ALA A 186 21.51 21.90 -9.92
CA ALA A 186 21.56 20.60 -10.60
C ALA A 186 23.01 20.08 -10.76
N LYS A 187 23.95 20.95 -11.15
CA LYS A 187 25.39 20.56 -11.27
C LYS A 187 26.03 20.21 -9.91
N ILE A 188 25.64 20.87 -8.82
CA ILE A 188 26.12 20.50 -7.48
C ILE A 188 25.63 19.10 -7.13
N LEU A 189 24.35 18.80 -7.33
CA LEU A 189 23.75 17.48 -7.07
C LEU A 189 24.34 16.39 -7.95
N ASP A 190 24.64 16.67 -9.22
CA ASP A 190 25.33 15.73 -10.12
C ASP A 190 26.77 15.42 -9.69
N ARG A 191 27.45 16.36 -9.05
CA ARG A 191 28.76 16.13 -8.43
C ARG A 191 28.64 15.23 -7.22
N ILE A 192 27.75 15.59 -6.29
CA ILE A 192 27.50 14.81 -5.08
C ILE A 192 27.10 13.39 -5.44
N TYR A 193 26.21 13.20 -6.41
CA TYR A 193 25.83 11.88 -6.90
C TYR A 193 27.02 10.98 -7.27
N ARG A 194 28.05 11.54 -7.94
CA ARG A 194 29.25 10.78 -8.32
C ARG A 194 30.10 10.41 -7.13
N ASP A 195 30.23 11.33 -6.16
CA ASP A 195 30.96 11.08 -4.92
C ASP A 195 30.23 10.00 -4.09
N GLU A 196 28.87 10.02 -4.02
CA GLU A 196 28.05 9.01 -3.34
C GLU A 196 28.20 7.59 -3.89
N ILE A 197 28.41 7.42 -5.20
CA ILE A 197 28.73 6.11 -5.77
C ILE A 197 29.99 5.53 -5.12
N SER A 198 31.02 6.37 -4.93
CA SER A 198 32.26 5.97 -4.29
C SER A 198 32.09 5.66 -2.79
N HIS A 199 31.24 6.44 -2.09
CA HIS A 199 30.95 6.23 -0.67
C HIS A 199 30.23 4.90 -0.45
N VAL A 200 29.21 4.61 -1.26
CA VAL A 200 28.50 3.32 -1.21
C VAL A 200 29.42 2.15 -1.56
N SER A 201 30.27 2.30 -2.59
CA SER A 201 31.23 1.27 -3.00
C SER A 201 32.21 0.94 -1.87
N HIS A 202 32.82 1.96 -1.25
CA HIS A 202 33.71 1.79 -0.10
C HIS A 202 33.01 1.07 1.06
N GLY A 203 31.80 1.50 1.40
CA GLY A 203 31.00 0.84 2.42
C GLY A 203 30.67 -0.62 2.10
N LEU A 204 30.37 -0.93 0.83
CA LEU A 204 30.06 -2.27 0.36
C LEU A 204 31.25 -3.23 0.46
N ASP A 205 32.47 -2.74 0.11
CA ASP A 205 33.67 -3.54 0.19
C ASP A 205 33.95 -4.00 1.62
N TRP A 206 33.84 -3.09 2.60
CA TRP A 206 34.00 -3.43 4.01
C TRP A 206 32.85 -4.25 4.56
N PHE A 207 31.61 -3.99 4.12
CA PHE A 207 30.45 -4.80 4.48
C PHE A 207 30.65 -6.27 4.10
N ARG A 208 31.16 -6.53 2.88
CA ARG A 208 31.45 -7.88 2.38
C ARG A 208 32.55 -8.58 3.16
N GLN A 209 33.53 -7.85 3.65
CA GLN A 209 34.58 -8.40 4.52
C GLN A 209 34.06 -8.81 5.91
N TRP A 210 33.04 -8.10 6.42
CA TRP A 210 32.54 -8.29 7.79
C TRP A 210 31.21 -9.04 7.89
N LYS A 211 30.61 -9.39 6.78
CA LYS A 211 29.42 -10.24 6.79
C LYS A 211 29.75 -11.69 7.11
N SER A 212 28.77 -12.46 7.57
CA SER A 212 28.95 -13.89 7.84
C SER A 212 29.23 -14.65 6.54
N PRO A 213 30.18 -15.60 6.54
CA PRO A 213 30.43 -16.45 5.38
C PRO A 213 29.17 -17.20 4.95
N GLY A 214 28.90 -17.25 3.66
CA GLY A 214 27.76 -17.97 3.08
C GLY A 214 26.44 -17.21 3.05
N GLU A 215 26.32 -16.08 3.75
CA GLU A 215 25.14 -15.20 3.63
C GLU A 215 25.19 -14.40 2.33
N SER A 216 24.01 -14.14 1.71
CA SER A 216 23.88 -13.16 0.64
C SER A 216 24.07 -11.74 1.17
N ASP A 217 24.51 -10.81 0.33
CA ASP A 217 24.63 -9.40 0.72
C ASP A 217 23.28 -8.84 1.20
N TRP A 218 22.18 -9.26 0.57
CA TRP A 218 20.83 -8.82 0.93
C TRP A 218 20.38 -9.30 2.31
N GLU A 219 20.55 -10.58 2.62
CA GLU A 219 20.15 -11.14 3.92
C GLU A 219 20.95 -10.57 5.06
N SER A 220 22.28 -10.50 4.90
CA SER A 220 23.16 -9.90 5.91
C SER A 220 22.82 -8.43 6.13
N PHE A 221 22.58 -7.64 5.08
CA PHE A 221 22.16 -6.25 5.19
C PHE A 221 20.83 -6.11 5.94
N ARG A 222 19.81 -6.90 5.58
CA ARG A 222 18.49 -6.86 6.21
C ARG A 222 18.55 -7.19 7.69
N GLN A 223 19.33 -8.18 8.09
CA GLN A 223 19.44 -8.63 9.48
C GLN A 223 20.17 -7.62 10.38
N ARG A 224 21.13 -6.85 9.82
CA ARG A 224 21.88 -5.82 10.56
C ARG A 224 21.09 -4.55 10.82
N LEU A 225 19.97 -4.34 10.11
CA LEU A 225 19.13 -3.17 10.30
C LEU A 225 18.03 -3.46 11.34
N THR A 226 18.09 -2.74 12.45
CA THR A 226 17.07 -2.80 13.51
C THR A 226 16.18 -1.55 13.47
N PHE A 227 14.91 -1.69 13.86
CA PHE A 227 14.02 -0.53 13.94
C PHE A 227 14.66 0.64 14.71
N PRO A 228 14.59 1.89 14.24
CA PRO A 228 13.74 2.41 13.13
C PRO A 228 14.38 2.33 11.73
N LEU A 229 15.51 1.66 11.57
CA LEU A 229 16.12 1.42 10.26
C LEU A 229 15.57 0.15 9.60
N SER A 230 15.51 0.17 8.29
CA SER A 230 15.14 -0.97 7.46
C SER A 230 15.65 -0.74 6.04
N PRO A 231 15.73 -1.78 5.19
CA PRO A 231 16.14 -1.61 3.80
C PRO A 231 15.31 -0.60 3.01
N SER A 232 14.04 -0.37 3.38
CA SER A 232 13.21 0.63 2.71
C SER A 232 13.73 2.08 2.89
N ARG A 233 14.67 2.33 3.81
CA ARG A 233 15.34 3.62 3.97
C ARG A 233 16.54 3.80 3.04
N ALA A 234 17.02 2.72 2.43
CA ALA A 234 18.12 2.75 1.46
C ALA A 234 17.67 3.13 0.04
N LYS A 235 16.45 3.64 -0.11
CA LYS A 235 15.89 4.08 -1.41
C LYS A 235 14.92 5.25 -1.30
N GLY A 236 14.74 5.94 -2.43
CA GLY A 236 13.76 7.01 -2.60
C GLY A 236 12.32 6.49 -2.60
N ARG A 237 11.37 7.41 -2.43
CA ARG A 237 9.92 7.11 -2.52
C ARG A 237 9.42 7.42 -3.94
N GLY A 238 9.05 6.38 -4.69
CA GLY A 238 8.47 6.53 -6.02
C GLY A 238 9.50 6.74 -7.14
N PHE A 239 10.79 6.71 -6.82
CA PHE A 239 11.90 6.74 -7.78
C PHE A 239 13.05 5.86 -7.28
N PHE A 240 13.72 5.18 -8.19
CA PHE A 240 14.77 4.21 -7.87
C PHE A 240 15.86 4.23 -8.95
N ASN A 241 17.06 4.64 -8.57
CA ASN A 241 18.21 4.67 -9.47
C ASN A 241 18.95 3.33 -9.42
N ARG A 242 18.57 2.45 -10.34
CA ARG A 242 19.17 1.12 -10.47
C ARG A 242 20.62 1.19 -10.93
N GLU A 243 20.89 2.05 -11.90
CA GLU A 243 22.21 2.18 -12.55
C GLU A 243 23.28 2.59 -11.55
N GLY A 244 23.03 3.62 -10.75
CA GLY A 244 23.98 4.08 -9.73
C GLY A 244 24.33 3.01 -8.69
N ARG A 245 23.39 2.14 -8.36
CA ARG A 245 23.64 1.01 -7.45
C ARG A 245 24.52 -0.06 -8.06
N LEU A 246 24.29 -0.39 -9.32
CA LEU A 246 25.13 -1.32 -10.06
C LEU A 246 26.54 -0.76 -10.26
N GLU A 247 26.66 0.54 -10.54
CA GLU A 247 27.94 1.26 -10.67
C GLU A 247 28.69 1.27 -9.34
N ALA A 248 28.01 1.40 -8.20
CA ALA A 248 28.58 1.27 -6.86
C ALA A 248 28.97 -0.18 -6.50
N GLY A 249 28.75 -1.16 -7.36
CA GLY A 249 29.16 -2.56 -7.20
C GLY A 249 28.15 -3.45 -6.48
N LEU A 250 26.92 -2.97 -6.22
CA LEU A 250 25.85 -3.79 -5.65
C LEU A 250 25.41 -4.87 -6.65
N ALA A 251 25.26 -6.11 -6.17
CA ALA A 251 24.85 -7.23 -7.01
C ALA A 251 23.42 -7.02 -7.56
N PRO A 252 23.14 -7.45 -8.81
CA PRO A 252 21.80 -7.33 -9.40
C PRO A 252 20.68 -7.90 -8.53
N ASP A 253 20.92 -9.01 -7.84
CA ASP A 253 19.95 -9.61 -6.93
C ASP A 253 19.65 -8.70 -5.73
N PHE A 254 20.68 -8.12 -5.10
CA PHE A 254 20.50 -7.14 -4.02
C PHE A 254 19.65 -5.95 -4.51
N VAL A 255 19.96 -5.41 -5.68
CA VAL A 255 19.24 -4.26 -6.27
C VAL A 255 17.77 -4.62 -6.53
N ASN A 256 17.50 -5.83 -7.08
CA ASN A 256 16.15 -6.32 -7.30
C ASN A 256 15.35 -6.47 -5.99
N GLN A 257 15.97 -7.05 -4.96
CA GLN A 257 15.36 -7.22 -3.64
C GLN A 257 15.04 -5.87 -2.99
N LEU A 258 15.97 -4.92 -3.06
CA LEU A 258 15.78 -3.59 -2.51
C LEU A 258 14.67 -2.81 -3.23
N GLU A 259 14.61 -2.91 -4.55
CA GLU A 259 13.64 -2.19 -5.39
C GLU A 259 12.18 -2.49 -4.98
N VAL A 260 11.88 -3.75 -4.69
CA VAL A 260 10.53 -4.20 -4.30
C VAL A 260 10.31 -4.24 -2.78
N PHE A 261 11.39 -4.16 -1.99
CA PHE A 261 11.25 -4.22 -0.54
C PHE A 261 10.49 -3.01 -0.01
N THR A 262 9.47 -3.25 0.80
CA THR A 262 8.69 -2.21 1.47
C THR A 262 8.57 -2.51 2.96
N GLN A 263 8.63 -1.46 3.75
CA GLN A 263 8.33 -1.51 5.18
C GLN A 263 7.70 -0.19 5.60
N SER A 264 6.65 -0.27 6.40
CA SER A 264 5.96 0.91 6.92
C SER A 264 6.94 1.81 7.69
N LYS A 265 6.95 3.08 7.31
CA LYS A 265 7.77 4.12 7.94
C LYS A 265 7.02 5.45 7.99
N GLY A 266 7.16 6.15 9.09
CA GLY A 266 6.66 7.54 9.23
C GLY A 266 5.30 7.68 9.91
N ARG A 267 4.38 6.70 9.82
CA ARG A 267 3.13 6.65 10.59
C ARG A 267 2.87 5.23 11.09
N THR A 268 1.99 5.11 12.05
CA THR A 268 1.49 3.80 12.53
C THR A 268 0.66 3.16 11.41
N PRO A 269 1.00 1.95 10.93
CA PRO A 269 0.34 1.33 9.79
C PRO A 269 -1.02 0.71 10.13
N ASN A 270 -1.95 0.75 9.19
CA ASN A 270 -3.09 -0.17 9.17
C ASN A 270 -2.62 -1.55 8.67
N VAL A 271 -3.33 -2.59 9.08
CA VAL A 271 -3.04 -3.97 8.68
C VAL A 271 -4.22 -4.54 7.91
N PHE A 272 -4.01 -4.81 6.63
CA PHE A 272 -5.02 -5.37 5.74
C PHE A 272 -4.87 -6.87 5.60
N HIS A 273 -6.00 -7.58 5.56
CA HIS A 273 -6.07 -9.03 5.34
C HIS A 273 -7.28 -9.39 4.47
N PHE A 274 -7.07 -10.23 3.47
CA PHE A 274 -8.12 -10.69 2.56
C PHE A 274 -8.67 -12.05 3.04
N ASN A 275 -9.93 -12.06 3.49
CA ASN A 275 -10.65 -13.25 3.95
C ASN A 275 -12.03 -13.37 3.26
N PRO A 276 -12.08 -13.76 1.98
CA PRO A 276 -13.33 -13.86 1.22
C PRO A 276 -14.28 -14.94 1.74
N GLN A 277 -13.81 -15.85 2.61
CA GLN A 277 -14.61 -16.88 3.26
C GLN A 277 -15.49 -16.35 4.42
N ALA A 278 -15.35 -15.09 4.80
CA ALA A 278 -15.99 -14.47 5.96
C ALA A 278 -17.52 -14.76 6.03
N GLU A 279 -18.24 -14.49 4.95
CA GLU A 279 -19.68 -14.72 4.90
C GLU A 279 -20.05 -16.21 5.13
N SER A 280 -19.25 -17.13 4.62
CA SER A 280 -19.45 -18.57 4.86
C SER A 280 -19.20 -18.96 6.30
N THR A 281 -18.29 -18.29 6.99
CA THR A 281 -18.02 -18.54 8.42
C THR A 281 -19.09 -17.96 9.31
N VAL A 282 -19.61 -16.76 8.98
CA VAL A 282 -20.77 -16.16 9.63
C VAL A 282 -22.01 -17.04 9.48
N ALA A 283 -22.30 -17.50 8.25
CA ALA A 283 -23.42 -18.41 8.00
C ALA A 283 -23.35 -19.71 8.81
N LYS A 284 -22.14 -20.27 8.98
CA LYS A 284 -21.94 -21.48 9.80
C LYS A 284 -22.17 -21.22 11.30
N GLU A 285 -21.67 -20.10 11.80
CA GLU A 285 -21.87 -19.71 13.20
C GLU A 285 -23.36 -19.57 13.51
N VAL A 286 -24.12 -18.85 12.66
CA VAL A 286 -25.56 -18.66 12.82
C VAL A 286 -26.33 -19.98 12.78
N ARG A 287 -25.95 -20.90 11.91
CA ARG A 287 -26.58 -22.23 11.79
C ARG A 287 -26.21 -23.19 12.92
N GLY A 288 -25.31 -22.80 13.84
CA GLY A 288 -24.82 -23.68 14.90
C GLY A 288 -24.11 -24.94 14.37
N LEU A 289 -23.61 -24.90 13.13
CA LEU A 289 -22.93 -26.03 12.50
C LEU A 289 -21.51 -26.17 13.04
N LEU A 290 -21.15 -27.38 13.45
CA LEU A 290 -19.76 -27.72 13.72
C LEU A 290 -18.87 -27.29 12.54
N PRO A 291 -17.60 -26.89 12.79
CA PRO A 291 -16.71 -26.42 11.73
C PRO A 291 -16.47 -27.52 10.70
N LYS A 292 -17.31 -27.58 9.67
CA LYS A 292 -17.03 -28.36 8.46
C LYS A 292 -15.95 -27.64 7.67
N PRO A 293 -15.03 -28.36 7.02
CA PRO A 293 -14.04 -27.74 6.15
C PRO A 293 -14.74 -26.83 5.12
N LEU A 294 -14.15 -25.66 4.89
CA LEU A 294 -14.61 -24.77 3.83
C LEU A 294 -14.39 -25.42 2.45
N PRO A 295 -15.21 -25.11 1.44
CA PRO A 295 -14.99 -25.62 0.08
C PRO A 295 -13.57 -25.28 -0.40
N ARG A 296 -12.88 -26.25 -1.01
CA ARG A 296 -11.51 -26.07 -1.54
C ARG A 296 -11.41 -24.89 -2.53
N SER A 297 -12.47 -24.63 -3.28
CA SER A 297 -12.53 -23.49 -4.21
C SER A 297 -12.51 -22.14 -3.49
N LEU A 298 -13.16 -22.06 -2.32
CA LEU A 298 -13.20 -20.83 -1.53
C LEU A 298 -11.88 -20.58 -0.80
N LEU A 299 -11.24 -21.66 -0.30
CA LEU A 299 -9.88 -21.55 0.26
C LEU A 299 -8.88 -21.11 -0.83
N ALA A 300 -8.95 -21.71 -2.02
CA ALA A 300 -8.11 -21.29 -3.14
C ALA A 300 -8.35 -19.83 -3.56
N LEU A 301 -9.60 -19.36 -3.51
CA LEU A 301 -9.90 -17.95 -3.76
C LEU A 301 -9.20 -17.01 -2.74
N GLY A 302 -9.25 -17.40 -1.46
CA GLY A 302 -8.59 -16.65 -0.39
C GLY A 302 -7.07 -16.62 -0.54
N ASP A 303 -6.46 -17.74 -0.90
CA ASP A 303 -5.01 -17.85 -1.07
C ASP A 303 -4.55 -17.14 -2.35
N ASP A 304 -5.17 -17.43 -3.50
CA ASP A 304 -4.78 -16.89 -4.81
C ASP A 304 -4.94 -15.37 -4.87
N LEU A 305 -6.04 -14.85 -4.34
CA LEU A 305 -6.37 -13.42 -4.39
C LEU A 305 -6.00 -12.64 -3.12
N SER A 306 -5.24 -13.23 -2.19
CA SER A 306 -4.76 -12.52 -0.99
C SER A 306 -4.00 -11.22 -1.33
N SER A 307 -3.35 -11.18 -2.49
CA SER A 307 -2.66 -10.00 -3.03
C SER A 307 -3.58 -8.80 -3.31
N LEU A 308 -4.92 -8.98 -3.36
CA LEU A 308 -5.85 -7.85 -3.51
C LEU A 308 -5.75 -6.86 -2.33
N SER A 309 -5.31 -7.32 -1.14
CA SER A 309 -5.01 -6.45 -0.01
C SER A 309 -3.89 -5.45 -0.29
N LEU A 310 -2.97 -5.72 -1.24
CA LEU A 310 -1.94 -4.77 -1.68
C LEU A 310 -2.52 -3.49 -2.27
N PHE A 311 -3.67 -3.61 -2.95
CA PHE A 311 -4.31 -2.49 -3.65
C PHE A 311 -5.28 -1.71 -2.76
N LEU A 312 -5.76 -2.33 -1.66
CA LEU A 312 -6.53 -1.64 -0.62
C LEU A 312 -5.64 -0.84 0.33
N ALA A 313 -4.42 -1.33 0.56
CA ALA A 313 -3.43 -0.74 1.45
C ALA A 313 -2.68 0.41 0.77
N ARG A 314 -2.20 1.37 1.56
CA ARG A 314 -1.28 2.42 1.10
C ARG A 314 0.16 1.98 1.33
N GLN A 315 1.12 2.67 0.72
CA GLN A 315 2.56 2.37 0.83
C GLN A 315 3.06 2.24 2.28
N ASP A 316 2.49 2.99 3.23
CA ASP A 316 2.88 2.94 4.64
C ASP A 316 1.99 2.01 5.48
N ASP A 317 1.13 1.19 4.86
CA ASP A 317 0.34 0.16 5.51
C ASP A 317 0.99 -1.23 5.38
N ILE A 318 0.38 -2.23 5.98
CA ILE A 318 0.80 -3.62 5.95
C ILE A 318 -0.30 -4.46 5.28
N ALA A 319 0.07 -5.31 4.34
CA ALA A 319 -0.80 -6.31 3.76
C ALA A 319 -0.34 -7.70 4.19
N ILE A 320 -1.24 -8.47 4.81
CA ILE A 320 -0.99 -9.87 5.19
C ILE A 320 -1.51 -10.76 4.06
N LEU A 321 -0.58 -11.48 3.42
CA LEU A 321 -0.83 -12.39 2.32
C LEU A 321 -0.79 -13.84 2.77
N ALA A 322 -1.40 -14.74 2.01
CA ALA A 322 -1.30 -16.17 2.23
C ALA A 322 0.12 -16.70 1.95
N LYS A 323 0.76 -16.18 0.89
CA LYS A 323 2.13 -16.50 0.49
C LYS A 323 2.87 -15.26 0.04
N LYS A 324 4.19 -15.24 0.16
CA LYS A 324 5.02 -14.15 -0.38
C LYS A 324 5.10 -14.29 -1.90
N PRO A 325 4.64 -13.29 -2.66
CA PRO A 325 4.76 -13.32 -4.11
C PRO A 325 6.22 -13.33 -4.58
N GLY A 326 6.45 -13.89 -5.76
CA GLY A 326 7.77 -13.92 -6.39
C GLY A 326 8.29 -12.52 -6.71
N LEU A 327 9.62 -12.37 -6.69
CA LEU A 327 10.29 -11.10 -6.92
C LEU A 327 9.95 -10.50 -8.29
N GLU A 328 9.89 -11.34 -9.33
CA GLU A 328 9.54 -10.92 -10.69
C GLU A 328 8.12 -10.33 -10.76
N PHE A 329 7.16 -10.97 -10.10
CA PHE A 329 5.80 -10.46 -10.04
C PHE A 329 5.71 -9.10 -9.32
N LEU A 330 6.37 -8.97 -8.15
CA LEU A 330 6.40 -7.69 -7.40
C LEU A 330 7.07 -6.59 -8.23
N LYS A 331 8.11 -6.94 -8.99
CA LYS A 331 8.77 -6.00 -9.89
C LYS A 331 7.83 -5.56 -11.02
N LYS A 332 7.10 -6.46 -11.65
CA LYS A 332 6.07 -6.13 -12.67
C LYS A 332 5.03 -5.15 -12.13
N LEU A 333 4.55 -5.34 -10.89
CA LEU A 333 3.62 -4.40 -10.26
C LEU A 333 4.26 -3.02 -10.04
N SER A 334 5.50 -2.98 -9.55
CA SER A 334 6.24 -1.73 -9.38
C SER A 334 6.49 -1.02 -10.72
N ASP A 335 6.86 -1.76 -11.76
CA ASP A 335 7.05 -1.25 -13.12
C ASP A 335 5.75 -0.71 -13.71
N ALA A 336 4.61 -1.32 -13.37
CA ALA A 336 3.27 -0.83 -13.71
C ALA A 336 2.82 0.39 -12.87
N GLY A 337 3.68 0.93 -12.01
CA GLY A 337 3.45 2.16 -11.24
C GLY A 337 2.79 1.97 -9.88
N PHE A 338 2.56 0.73 -9.42
CA PHE A 338 1.99 0.49 -8.11
C PHE A 338 2.99 0.72 -6.98
N LEU A 339 2.58 1.52 -6.00
CA LEU A 339 3.32 1.72 -4.75
C LEU A 339 2.88 0.66 -3.74
N LEU A 340 3.68 -0.39 -3.60
CA LEU A 340 3.33 -1.53 -2.77
C LEU A 340 3.41 -1.17 -1.27
N PRO A 341 2.49 -1.71 -0.42
CA PRO A 341 2.59 -1.68 1.03
C PRO A 341 3.66 -2.65 1.53
N GLU A 342 3.92 -2.65 2.83
CA GLU A 342 4.70 -3.70 3.47
C GLU A 342 3.96 -5.04 3.37
N ILE A 343 4.68 -6.09 2.93
CA ILE A 343 4.11 -7.43 2.79
C ILE A 343 4.55 -8.28 3.98
N GLN A 344 3.57 -8.89 4.64
CA GLN A 344 3.76 -9.91 5.67
C GLN A 344 3.08 -11.21 5.19
N VAL A 345 3.63 -12.36 5.59
CA VAL A 345 3.02 -13.67 5.30
C VAL A 345 2.28 -14.14 6.56
N ARG A 346 1.07 -14.65 6.38
CA ARG A 346 0.19 -15.02 7.50
C ARG A 346 0.86 -15.96 8.51
N ASP A 347 1.58 -16.95 8.03
CA ASP A 347 2.21 -17.97 8.87
C ASP A 347 3.61 -17.56 9.38
N GLU A 348 4.12 -16.38 8.97
CA GLU A 348 5.47 -15.88 9.29
C GLU A 348 5.43 -14.40 9.73
N LEU A 349 4.45 -14.02 10.56
CA LEU A 349 4.26 -12.63 10.95
C LEU A 349 5.43 -12.08 11.78
N ALA A 350 6.11 -11.07 11.26
CA ALA A 350 7.19 -10.35 11.93
C ALA A 350 6.72 -8.97 12.45
N LEU A 351 5.62 -8.95 13.22
CA LEU A 351 5.00 -7.73 13.73
C LEU A 351 5.16 -7.54 15.25
N ALA A 352 5.80 -8.48 15.94
CA ALA A 352 5.97 -8.41 17.40
C ALA A 352 6.64 -7.09 17.84
N GLY A 353 6.06 -6.44 18.86
CA GLY A 353 6.58 -5.18 19.42
C GLY A 353 6.37 -3.93 18.56
N ARG A 354 5.75 -4.02 17.39
CA ARG A 354 5.45 -2.87 16.53
C ARG A 354 4.12 -2.23 16.91
N LYS A 355 4.08 -0.90 16.93
CA LYS A 355 2.82 -0.16 17.07
C LYS A 355 2.06 -0.21 15.75
N LEU A 356 0.80 -0.64 15.81
CA LEU A 356 -0.11 -0.72 14.68
C LEU A 356 -1.27 0.27 14.90
N HIS A 357 -1.88 0.76 13.82
CA HIS A 357 -3.00 1.69 13.93
C HIS A 357 -4.33 0.95 14.06
N GLU A 358 -4.71 0.19 13.04
CA GLU A 358 -5.98 -0.51 12.97
C GLU A 358 -5.86 -1.80 12.15
N LEU A 359 -6.62 -2.83 12.53
CA LEU A 359 -6.80 -4.04 11.74
C LEU A 359 -7.94 -3.83 10.74
N ARG A 360 -7.70 -4.17 9.48
CA ARG A 360 -8.64 -4.01 8.37
C ARG A 360 -8.79 -5.31 7.58
N PRO A 361 -9.44 -6.34 8.14
CA PRO A 361 -9.77 -7.53 7.38
C PRO A 361 -10.73 -7.17 6.23
N TRP A 362 -10.79 -8.01 5.21
CA TRP A 362 -11.78 -7.88 4.13
C TRP A 362 -13.19 -7.80 4.70
N SER A 363 -13.50 -8.69 5.62
CA SER A 363 -14.70 -8.67 6.43
C SER A 363 -14.39 -9.12 7.85
N TRP A 364 -15.00 -8.50 8.84
CA TRP A 364 -15.03 -9.02 10.20
C TRP A 364 -15.92 -10.26 10.26
N SER A 365 -15.44 -11.32 10.86
CA SER A 365 -16.07 -12.64 10.89
C SER A 365 -15.35 -13.55 11.89
N PRO A 366 -15.92 -14.70 12.27
CA PRO A 366 -15.29 -15.64 13.20
C PRO A 366 -13.86 -16.05 12.79
N ASP A 367 -13.58 -16.16 11.50
CA ASP A 367 -12.25 -16.54 10.99
C ASP A 367 -11.19 -15.44 11.13
N THR A 368 -11.54 -14.25 11.60
CA THR A 368 -10.59 -13.17 11.92
C THR A 368 -10.10 -13.20 13.37
N GLU A 369 -10.49 -14.18 14.16
CA GLU A 369 -10.12 -14.27 15.58
C GLU A 369 -8.61 -14.33 15.80
N TRP A 370 -7.85 -14.97 14.91
CA TRP A 370 -6.39 -15.02 14.98
C TRP A 370 -5.71 -13.64 14.93
N LEU A 371 -6.34 -12.63 14.31
CA LEU A 371 -5.86 -11.25 14.31
C LEU A 371 -5.86 -10.64 15.73
N GLN A 372 -6.57 -11.23 16.68
CA GLN A 372 -6.59 -10.77 18.07
C GLN A 372 -5.21 -10.85 18.73
N SER A 373 -4.32 -11.74 18.26
CA SER A 373 -2.94 -11.81 18.70
C SER A 373 -2.17 -10.48 18.50
N LEU A 374 -2.61 -9.66 17.55
CA LEU A 374 -2.04 -8.34 17.26
C LEU A 374 -2.67 -7.19 18.08
N ARG A 375 -3.71 -7.46 18.88
CA ARG A 375 -4.47 -6.41 19.61
C ARG A 375 -3.63 -5.59 20.57
N SER A 376 -2.70 -6.21 21.29
CA SER A 376 -1.81 -5.54 22.25
C SER A 376 -0.91 -4.48 21.60
N GLN A 377 -0.78 -4.51 20.27
CA GLN A 377 0.08 -3.62 19.50
C GLN A 377 -0.71 -2.46 18.86
N LEU A 378 -2.03 -2.46 18.98
CA LEU A 378 -2.88 -1.44 18.37
C LEU A 378 -2.86 -0.14 19.16
N SER A 379 -2.70 0.98 18.45
CA SER A 379 -2.80 2.33 19.03
C SER A 379 -4.25 2.75 19.29
N GLN A 380 -5.20 2.16 18.58
CA GLN A 380 -6.61 2.24 18.88
C GLN A 380 -7.08 0.83 19.26
N LEU A 381 -7.85 0.72 20.33
CA LEU A 381 -8.47 -0.55 20.73
C LEU A 381 -9.29 -1.09 19.56
N GLY A 382 -8.63 -1.92 18.77
CA GLY A 382 -9.22 -2.55 17.59
C GLY A 382 -10.36 -3.44 18.02
N ARG A 383 -11.47 -3.35 17.29
CA ARG A 383 -12.59 -4.27 17.44
C ARG A 383 -12.18 -5.62 16.87
N GLY A 384 -12.64 -6.69 17.45
CA GLY A 384 -12.67 -8.02 16.86
C GLY A 384 -14.03 -8.29 16.26
N TRP A 385 -14.26 -9.50 15.84
CA TRP A 385 -15.57 -10.00 15.47
C TRP A 385 -16.55 -9.84 16.64
N ASP A 386 -17.74 -9.35 16.33
CA ASP A 386 -18.88 -9.29 17.27
C ASP A 386 -20.00 -10.14 16.66
N PRO A 387 -20.47 -11.21 17.35
CA PRO A 387 -21.56 -12.03 16.85
C PRO A 387 -22.84 -11.24 16.52
N GLY A 388 -23.09 -10.10 17.15
CA GLY A 388 -24.20 -9.22 16.81
C GLY A 388 -24.16 -8.68 15.39
N TRP A 389 -22.99 -8.67 14.75
CA TRP A 389 -22.85 -8.20 13.37
C TRP A 389 -23.33 -9.20 12.31
N HIS A 390 -23.65 -10.45 12.68
CA HIS A 390 -24.23 -11.40 11.72
C HIS A 390 -25.56 -10.88 11.14
N GLU A 391 -26.29 -10.03 11.88
CA GLU A 391 -27.48 -9.34 11.36
C GLU A 391 -27.17 -8.58 10.05
N LEU A 392 -26.07 -7.83 10.01
CA LEU A 392 -25.66 -7.04 8.84
C LEU A 392 -25.31 -7.90 7.61
N HIS A 393 -24.86 -9.13 7.83
CA HIS A 393 -24.55 -10.09 6.77
C HIS A 393 -25.78 -10.79 6.20
N SER A 394 -26.94 -10.62 6.84
CA SER A 394 -28.16 -11.28 6.41
C SER A 394 -28.87 -10.52 5.29
N LYS A 395 -29.35 -11.24 4.29
CA LYS A 395 -30.21 -10.66 3.25
C LYS A 395 -31.57 -10.19 3.80
N THR A 396 -31.97 -10.69 4.98
CA THR A 396 -33.16 -10.17 5.68
C THR A 396 -32.95 -8.74 6.16
N PHE A 397 -31.70 -8.38 6.52
CA PHE A 397 -31.37 -7.00 6.84
C PHE A 397 -31.41 -6.12 5.58
N SER A 398 -30.83 -6.57 4.48
CA SER A 398 -30.86 -5.84 3.21
C SER A 398 -32.28 -5.60 2.71
N ALA A 399 -33.19 -6.56 2.91
CA ALA A 399 -34.59 -6.49 2.51
C ALA A 399 -35.35 -5.33 3.17
N GLN A 400 -34.92 -4.86 4.35
CA GLN A 400 -35.53 -3.70 5.04
C GLN A 400 -35.36 -2.39 4.24
N PHE A 401 -34.41 -2.34 3.33
CA PHE A 401 -34.09 -1.16 2.52
C PHE A 401 -34.40 -1.36 1.02
N GLY A 402 -34.79 -2.58 0.62
CA GLY A 402 -34.97 -2.99 -0.76
C GLY A 402 -36.38 -3.52 -1.08
N LEU A 403 -36.47 -4.38 -2.09
CA LEU A 403 -37.71 -5.00 -2.57
C LEU A 403 -38.07 -6.30 -1.85
N GLY A 404 -37.14 -6.85 -1.09
CA GLY A 404 -37.29 -8.19 -0.53
C GLY A 404 -38.38 -8.24 0.54
N GLN A 405 -39.28 -9.22 0.42
CA GLN A 405 -40.18 -9.60 1.50
C GLN A 405 -39.55 -10.72 2.31
N VAL A 406 -39.43 -10.53 3.62
CA VAL A 406 -38.91 -11.54 4.55
C VAL A 406 -40.08 -12.45 4.93
N CYS A 407 -39.96 -13.74 4.64
CA CYS A 407 -40.97 -14.75 4.89
C CYS A 407 -40.43 -15.79 5.88
N ALA A 408 -41.11 -15.99 6.98
CA ALA A 408 -40.77 -16.93 8.06
C ALA A 408 -41.44 -18.32 7.91
N THR A 409 -42.47 -18.43 7.07
CA THR A 409 -43.25 -19.65 6.85
C THR A 409 -43.37 -20.00 5.38
N ALA A 410 -43.62 -21.27 5.09
CA ALA A 410 -43.81 -21.75 3.71
C ALA A 410 -45.04 -21.08 3.04
N GLY A 411 -46.10 -20.78 3.80
CA GLY A 411 -47.26 -20.05 3.30
C GLY A 411 -46.90 -18.64 2.86
N GLU A 412 -46.19 -17.88 3.68
CA GLU A 412 -45.74 -16.53 3.34
C GLU A 412 -44.85 -16.51 2.09
N VAL A 413 -43.95 -17.51 1.94
CA VAL A 413 -43.12 -17.64 0.74
C VAL A 413 -43.95 -17.84 -0.50
N SER A 414 -44.99 -18.70 -0.40
CA SER A 414 -45.89 -18.98 -1.53
C SER A 414 -46.75 -17.75 -1.89
N GLU A 415 -47.26 -17.01 -0.90
CA GLU A 415 -48.02 -15.80 -1.10
C GLU A 415 -47.20 -14.66 -1.70
N ALA A 416 -45.92 -14.53 -1.28
CA ALA A 416 -45.00 -13.52 -1.78
C ALA A 416 -44.50 -13.84 -3.21
N SER A 417 -44.58 -15.10 -3.64
CA SER A 417 -44.09 -15.56 -4.93
C SER A 417 -45.10 -15.31 -6.05
N VAL A 418 -45.36 -14.06 -6.34
CA VAL A 418 -46.24 -13.63 -7.45
C VAL A 418 -45.42 -13.46 -8.70
N GLY A 419 -45.72 -14.21 -9.76
CA GLY A 419 -44.99 -14.14 -11.03
C GLY A 419 -43.56 -14.74 -10.92
N ASP A 420 -42.70 -14.27 -11.82
CA ASP A 420 -41.27 -14.64 -11.73
C ASP A 420 -40.65 -14.03 -10.50
N SER A 421 -40.06 -14.86 -9.65
CA SER A 421 -39.48 -14.45 -8.37
C SER A 421 -38.11 -15.06 -8.14
N VAL A 422 -37.35 -14.42 -7.24
CA VAL A 422 -36.04 -14.87 -6.76
C VAL A 422 -36.13 -15.09 -5.27
N TRP A 423 -35.91 -16.30 -4.82
CA TRP A 423 -35.80 -16.64 -3.42
C TRP A 423 -34.33 -16.59 -2.99
N LYS A 424 -34.09 -15.96 -1.87
CA LYS A 424 -32.73 -15.81 -1.34
C LYS A 424 -32.67 -16.40 0.08
N ALA A 425 -31.67 -17.27 0.31
CA ALA A 425 -31.33 -17.67 1.66
C ALA A 425 -30.71 -16.46 2.42
N PRO A 426 -31.04 -16.24 3.69
CA PRO A 426 -30.50 -15.13 4.50
C PRO A 426 -28.97 -14.99 4.44
N TYR A 427 -28.25 -16.11 4.48
CA TYR A 427 -26.79 -16.14 4.50
C TYR A 427 -26.20 -16.82 3.25
N GLY A 428 -26.77 -16.58 2.09
CA GLY A 428 -26.25 -17.04 0.80
C GLY A 428 -25.02 -16.26 0.36
N VAL A 429 -23.99 -16.94 -0.13
CA VAL A 429 -22.68 -16.36 -0.51
C VAL A 429 -22.45 -16.48 -2.01
N ALA A 430 -21.98 -15.40 -2.66
CA ALA A 430 -21.50 -15.40 -4.05
C ALA A 430 -22.44 -16.08 -5.07
N GLY A 431 -23.72 -15.74 -5.04
CA GLY A 431 -24.74 -16.33 -5.90
C GLY A 431 -25.17 -17.76 -5.52
N GLN A 432 -24.63 -18.30 -4.44
CA GLN A 432 -25.15 -19.52 -3.81
C GLN A 432 -26.29 -19.14 -2.84
N GLY A 433 -27.31 -19.98 -2.75
CA GLY A 433 -28.49 -19.66 -1.95
C GLY A 433 -29.51 -18.79 -2.67
N LEU A 434 -29.44 -18.71 -3.99
CA LEU A 434 -30.50 -18.16 -4.85
C LEU A 434 -31.30 -19.29 -5.51
N ARG A 435 -32.62 -19.10 -5.55
CA ARG A 435 -33.54 -19.97 -6.27
C ARG A 435 -34.41 -19.09 -7.18
N PHE A 436 -34.44 -19.40 -8.46
CA PHE A 436 -35.27 -18.71 -9.43
C PHE A 436 -36.56 -19.51 -9.61
N VAL A 437 -37.70 -18.92 -9.29
CA VAL A 437 -39.02 -19.51 -9.41
C VAL A 437 -39.77 -18.76 -10.53
N ASN A 438 -40.34 -19.48 -11.47
CA ASN A 438 -41.02 -18.90 -12.61
C ASN A 438 -42.54 -18.98 -12.49
N THR A 439 -43.25 -18.33 -13.41
CA THR A 439 -44.72 -18.29 -13.48
C THR A 439 -45.37 -19.67 -13.68
N ALA A 440 -44.62 -20.72 -14.07
CA ALA A 440 -45.15 -22.08 -14.19
C ALA A 440 -45.50 -22.73 -12.83
N GLY A 441 -45.08 -22.09 -11.74
CA GLY A 441 -45.33 -22.49 -10.36
C GLY A 441 -44.13 -23.02 -9.59
N ILE A 442 -44.35 -23.22 -8.30
CA ILE A 442 -43.36 -23.74 -7.36
C ILE A 442 -43.22 -25.24 -7.60
N THR A 443 -42.02 -25.71 -7.85
CA THR A 443 -41.73 -27.17 -8.05
C THR A 443 -41.46 -27.84 -6.70
N PRO A 444 -41.56 -29.21 -6.64
CA PRO A 444 -41.19 -29.93 -5.43
C PRO A 444 -39.74 -29.70 -4.98
N GLU A 445 -38.84 -29.42 -5.92
CA GLU A 445 -37.43 -29.07 -5.61
C GLU A 445 -37.34 -27.67 -4.99
N ASP A 446 -38.17 -26.71 -5.39
CA ASP A 446 -38.24 -25.39 -4.81
C ASP A 446 -38.79 -25.48 -3.38
N GLU A 447 -39.82 -26.28 -3.16
CA GLU A 447 -40.37 -26.54 -1.82
C GLU A 447 -39.33 -27.16 -0.89
N ALA A 448 -38.65 -28.20 -1.35
CA ALA A 448 -37.60 -28.86 -0.58
C ALA A 448 -36.45 -27.86 -0.22
N TRP A 449 -36.07 -26.98 -1.16
CA TRP A 449 -35.10 -25.93 -0.90
C TRP A 449 -35.61 -24.91 0.12
N ARG A 450 -36.85 -24.42 -0.04
CA ARG A 450 -37.51 -23.50 0.87
C ARG A 450 -37.56 -24.04 2.30
N ASP A 451 -38.09 -25.27 2.45
CA ASP A 451 -38.31 -25.88 3.75
C ASP A 451 -36.98 -26.13 4.47
N ARG A 452 -35.93 -26.49 3.74
CA ARG A 452 -34.59 -26.59 4.28
C ARG A 452 -34.08 -25.24 4.79
N ILE A 453 -34.19 -24.14 3.99
CA ILE A 453 -33.71 -22.81 4.38
C ILE A 453 -34.51 -22.26 5.57
N LEU A 454 -35.83 -22.42 5.57
CA LEU A 454 -36.65 -22.03 6.71
C LEU A 454 -36.22 -22.77 7.99
N LYS A 455 -35.89 -24.05 7.89
CA LYS A 455 -35.41 -24.84 9.04
C LYS A 455 -33.99 -24.43 9.47
N GLU A 456 -33.09 -24.16 8.57
CA GLU A 456 -31.67 -23.90 8.86
C GLU A 456 -31.41 -22.41 9.21
N GLU A 457 -32.14 -21.47 8.60
CA GLU A 457 -31.85 -20.03 8.68
C GLU A 457 -33.07 -19.20 9.14
N GLY A 458 -34.21 -19.80 9.34
CA GLY A 458 -35.39 -19.19 9.95
C GLY A 458 -36.24 -18.34 9.01
N ALA A 459 -35.75 -18.00 7.81
CA ALA A 459 -36.46 -17.15 6.86
C ALA A 459 -36.01 -17.40 5.42
N VAL A 460 -36.83 -16.97 4.47
CA VAL A 460 -36.50 -16.82 3.03
C VAL A 460 -36.83 -15.38 2.63
N VAL A 461 -35.96 -14.75 1.89
CA VAL A 461 -36.26 -13.43 1.27
C VAL A 461 -36.76 -13.67 -0.14
N VAL A 462 -37.97 -13.18 -0.45
CA VAL A 462 -38.60 -13.27 -1.76
C VAL A 462 -38.56 -11.93 -2.44
N GLU A 463 -38.04 -11.87 -3.67
CA GLU A 463 -38.03 -10.66 -4.50
C GLU A 463 -38.69 -10.95 -5.84
N PRO A 464 -39.38 -9.98 -6.45
CA PRO A 464 -39.85 -10.11 -7.83
C PRO A 464 -38.62 -10.09 -8.78
N ARG A 465 -38.58 -11.00 -9.74
CA ARG A 465 -37.57 -11.00 -10.79
C ARG A 465 -37.84 -9.84 -11.76
N ARG A 466 -36.82 -8.99 -11.95
CA ARG A 466 -36.92 -7.83 -12.83
C ARG A 466 -35.97 -7.96 -14.01
N GLU A 467 -36.32 -7.34 -15.14
CA GLU A 467 -35.43 -7.22 -16.30
C GLU A 467 -34.32 -6.20 -15.97
N ARG A 468 -33.14 -6.72 -15.66
CA ARG A 468 -31.97 -5.91 -15.27
C ARG A 468 -31.40 -5.15 -16.45
N VAL A 469 -31.21 -3.84 -16.29
CA VAL A 469 -30.64 -2.95 -17.29
C VAL A 469 -29.24 -2.51 -16.90
N LEU A 470 -29.02 -2.25 -15.61
CA LEU A 470 -27.72 -1.89 -15.06
C LEU A 470 -27.60 -2.43 -13.63
N ASP A 471 -26.59 -3.26 -13.40
CA ASP A 471 -26.14 -3.62 -12.05
C ASP A 471 -24.98 -2.73 -11.66
N PHE A 472 -25.00 -2.15 -10.47
CA PHE A 472 -23.91 -1.32 -9.97
C PHE A 472 -23.74 -1.48 -8.45
N SER A 473 -22.57 -1.12 -7.97
CA SER A 473 -22.26 -1.18 -6.55
C SER A 473 -21.77 0.17 -6.07
N VAL A 474 -22.23 0.57 -4.91
CA VAL A 474 -21.90 1.84 -4.24
C VAL A 474 -21.02 1.56 -3.05
N GLN A 475 -19.91 2.31 -2.90
CA GLN A 475 -18.91 2.04 -1.89
C GLN A 475 -18.82 3.17 -0.88
N TYR A 476 -18.83 2.83 0.40
CA TYR A 476 -18.66 3.75 1.51
C TYR A 476 -17.41 3.42 2.34
N ASP A 477 -16.84 4.44 2.96
CA ASP A 477 -15.82 4.25 3.99
C ASP A 477 -16.44 3.98 5.38
N GLN A 478 -15.58 3.92 6.39
CA GLN A 478 -15.97 3.62 7.77
C GLN A 478 -16.84 4.72 8.43
N GLU A 479 -16.85 5.93 7.88
CA GLU A 479 -17.64 7.07 8.32
C GLU A 479 -18.90 7.28 7.46
N LEU A 480 -19.24 6.31 6.60
CA LEU A 480 -20.33 6.39 5.62
C LEU A 480 -20.18 7.53 4.60
N ARG A 481 -18.94 7.92 4.29
CA ARG A 481 -18.68 8.83 3.17
C ARG A 481 -18.69 8.04 1.86
N LEU A 482 -19.45 8.52 0.89
CA LEU A 482 -19.51 7.93 -0.44
C LEU A 482 -18.12 8.03 -1.12
N LEU A 483 -17.62 6.89 -1.60
CA LEU A 483 -16.33 6.79 -2.29
C LEU A 483 -16.47 6.72 -3.80
N GLY A 484 -17.58 6.18 -4.30
CA GLY A 484 -17.89 6.10 -5.70
C GLY A 484 -18.76 4.90 -6.07
N TYR A 485 -18.94 4.77 -7.37
CA TYR A 485 -19.78 3.75 -8.01
C TYR A 485 -18.94 2.86 -8.90
N THR A 486 -19.34 1.57 -9.00
CA THR A 486 -18.77 0.63 -9.96
C THR A 486 -19.88 -0.09 -10.69
N GLN A 487 -19.74 -0.26 -11.99
CA GLN A 487 -20.62 -1.11 -12.76
C GLN A 487 -20.28 -2.58 -12.50
N LEU A 488 -21.28 -3.42 -12.22
CA LEU A 488 -21.09 -4.84 -11.95
C LEU A 488 -21.40 -5.65 -13.22
N HIS A 489 -20.59 -6.68 -13.45
CA HIS A 489 -20.80 -7.66 -14.51
C HIS A 489 -20.91 -9.03 -13.85
N ASN A 490 -22.12 -9.57 -13.85
CA ASN A 490 -22.44 -10.87 -13.27
C ASN A 490 -22.81 -11.88 -14.37
N ASP A 491 -22.58 -13.16 -14.13
CA ASP A 491 -23.09 -14.20 -15.02
C ASP A 491 -24.62 -14.40 -14.87
N ALA A 492 -25.20 -15.24 -15.74
CA ALA A 492 -26.63 -15.52 -15.71
C ALA A 492 -27.14 -16.10 -14.38
N LYS A 493 -26.25 -16.59 -13.52
CA LYS A 493 -26.54 -17.11 -12.17
C LYS A 493 -26.29 -16.08 -11.07
N GLY A 494 -26.01 -14.81 -11.43
CA GLY A 494 -25.72 -13.73 -10.49
C GLY A 494 -24.34 -13.80 -9.83
N ARG A 495 -23.39 -14.60 -10.37
CA ARG A 495 -22.04 -14.67 -9.82
C ARG A 495 -21.17 -13.60 -10.44
N PHE A 496 -20.38 -12.95 -9.58
CA PHE A 496 -19.43 -11.91 -9.98
C PHE A 496 -18.44 -12.43 -11.03
N GLN A 497 -18.27 -11.68 -12.11
CA GLN A 497 -17.23 -11.88 -13.13
C GLN A 497 -16.25 -10.71 -13.16
N ALA A 498 -16.77 -9.49 -13.20
CA ALA A 498 -15.98 -8.29 -13.30
C ALA A 498 -16.71 -7.08 -12.72
N CYS A 499 -15.95 -6.00 -12.48
CA CYS A 499 -16.50 -4.68 -12.28
C CYS A 499 -15.70 -3.64 -13.07
N SER A 500 -16.39 -2.58 -13.50
CA SER A 500 -15.79 -1.50 -14.27
C SER A 500 -15.92 -0.18 -13.54
N VAL A 501 -14.90 0.65 -13.66
CA VAL A 501 -14.92 2.05 -13.23
C VAL A 501 -14.76 2.92 -14.47
N HIS A 502 -15.73 3.77 -14.67
CA HIS A 502 -15.81 4.72 -15.77
C HIS A 502 -16.01 6.13 -15.21
N ARG A 503 -15.86 7.15 -16.07
CA ARG A 503 -16.22 8.53 -15.71
C ARG A 503 -17.70 8.64 -15.33
N ALA A 504 -18.55 7.85 -15.98
CA ALA A 504 -19.96 7.71 -15.68
C ALA A 504 -20.27 6.21 -15.47
N VAL A 505 -21.00 5.86 -14.42
CA VAL A 505 -21.35 4.46 -14.12
C VAL A 505 -22.22 3.82 -15.23
N THR A 506 -22.89 4.65 -16.01
CA THR A 506 -23.71 4.24 -17.17
C THR A 506 -22.93 4.14 -18.48
N ALA A 507 -21.59 4.15 -18.45
CA ALA A 507 -20.79 4.06 -19.66
C ALA A 507 -21.10 2.79 -20.46
N GLY A 508 -21.25 2.94 -21.77
CA GLY A 508 -21.70 1.86 -22.66
C GLY A 508 -23.21 1.63 -22.68
N ALA A 509 -23.98 2.35 -21.87
CA ALA A 509 -25.44 2.29 -21.84
C ALA A 509 -26.07 3.19 -22.91
N ASN A 510 -27.38 2.94 -23.20
CA ASN A 510 -28.14 3.79 -24.07
C ASN A 510 -28.47 5.17 -23.43
N GLU A 511 -28.87 6.13 -24.27
CA GLU A 511 -29.15 7.49 -23.83
C GLU A 511 -30.26 7.58 -22.77
N SER A 512 -31.29 6.71 -22.88
CA SER A 512 -32.41 6.66 -21.93
C SER A 512 -31.92 6.34 -20.52
N LEU A 513 -31.02 5.36 -20.37
CA LEU A 513 -30.45 5.00 -19.07
C LEU A 513 -29.53 6.12 -18.51
N MET A 514 -28.76 6.78 -19.40
CA MET A 514 -27.93 7.91 -18.96
C MET A 514 -28.80 9.07 -18.46
N ARG A 515 -29.86 9.43 -19.18
CA ARG A 515 -30.80 10.47 -18.75
C ARG A 515 -31.51 10.10 -17.45
N TYR A 516 -31.88 8.84 -17.27
CA TYR A 516 -32.51 8.37 -16.05
C TYR A 516 -31.59 8.45 -14.85
N PHE A 517 -30.33 8.00 -14.98
CA PHE A 517 -29.38 7.96 -13.88
C PHE A 517 -28.91 9.37 -13.47
N TYR A 518 -28.63 10.22 -14.47
CA TYR A 518 -28.15 11.60 -14.30
C TYR A 518 -29.25 12.62 -14.60
N SER A 519 -30.46 12.35 -14.11
CA SER A 519 -31.59 13.27 -14.21
C SER A 519 -31.30 14.62 -13.53
N GLU A 520 -32.03 15.68 -13.92
CA GLU A 520 -31.84 17.02 -13.33
C GLU A 520 -31.99 17.05 -11.82
N ASP A 521 -32.92 16.24 -11.29
CA ASP A 521 -33.13 16.09 -9.85
C ASP A 521 -32.08 15.20 -9.16
N ARG A 522 -31.19 14.52 -9.92
CA ARG A 522 -30.14 13.63 -9.42
C ARG A 522 -30.65 12.58 -8.42
N HIS A 523 -31.86 12.06 -8.62
CA HIS A 523 -32.55 11.22 -7.61
C HIS A 523 -31.74 9.96 -7.25
N VAL A 524 -31.03 9.30 -8.20
CA VAL A 524 -30.19 8.14 -7.95
C VAL A 524 -28.97 8.52 -7.11
N GLU A 525 -28.25 9.57 -7.50
CA GLU A 525 -27.04 10.01 -6.79
C GLU A 525 -27.38 10.53 -5.39
N ARG A 526 -28.41 11.38 -5.25
CA ARG A 526 -28.85 11.93 -3.97
C ARG A 526 -29.34 10.85 -3.00
N TYR A 527 -29.89 9.76 -3.51
CA TYR A 527 -30.24 8.63 -2.65
C TYR A 527 -29.02 8.12 -1.89
N TYR A 528 -27.86 7.92 -2.57
CA TYR A 528 -26.64 7.40 -1.93
C TYR A 528 -25.82 8.48 -1.24
N GLU A 529 -25.92 9.73 -1.64
CA GLU A 529 -25.25 10.84 -0.97
C GLU A 529 -25.94 11.23 0.34
N GLU A 530 -27.27 11.23 0.38
CA GLU A 530 -28.04 11.83 1.46
C GLU A 530 -29.01 10.86 2.17
N THR A 531 -29.76 10.05 1.43
CA THR A 531 -30.86 9.25 1.95
C THR A 531 -30.38 7.97 2.60
N PHE A 532 -29.66 7.13 1.88
CA PHE A 532 -29.18 5.84 2.37
C PHE A 532 -28.29 5.98 3.62
N PRO A 533 -27.32 6.91 3.70
CA PRO A 533 -26.54 7.10 4.92
C PRO A 533 -27.37 7.45 6.16
N LYS A 534 -28.47 8.20 5.99
CA LYS A 534 -29.38 8.52 7.08
C LYS A 534 -30.18 7.31 7.55
N LEU A 535 -30.60 6.47 6.60
CA LEU A 535 -31.37 5.26 6.88
C LEU A 535 -30.53 4.19 7.60
N ILE A 536 -29.30 3.94 7.12
CA ILE A 536 -28.46 2.85 7.64
C ILE A 536 -27.76 3.21 8.96
N ARG A 537 -27.41 4.48 9.19
CA ARG A 537 -26.62 4.95 10.34
C ARG A 537 -27.16 4.47 11.70
N PRO A 538 -28.46 4.60 12.02
CA PRO A 538 -28.98 4.15 13.32
C PRO A 538 -28.74 2.65 13.59
N HIS A 539 -28.80 1.82 12.54
CA HIS A 539 -28.54 0.38 12.64
C HIS A 539 -27.07 0.09 12.91
N LEU A 540 -26.14 0.77 12.20
CA LEU A 540 -24.71 0.61 12.41
C LEU A 540 -24.28 1.11 13.80
N GLU A 541 -24.84 2.21 14.28
CA GLU A 541 -24.60 2.74 15.62
C GLU A 541 -25.10 1.80 16.71
N ARG A 542 -26.33 1.27 16.57
CA ARG A 542 -26.90 0.26 17.49
C ARG A 542 -25.99 -0.97 17.60
N LEU A 543 -25.50 -1.46 16.48
CA LEU A 543 -24.61 -2.62 16.43
C LEU A 543 -23.15 -2.26 16.71
N GLY A 544 -22.84 -0.98 16.84
CA GLY A 544 -21.47 -0.50 17.03
C GLY A 544 -20.54 -0.85 15.88
N TYR A 545 -21.07 -1.11 14.67
CA TYR A 545 -20.27 -1.43 13.48
C TYR A 545 -19.56 -0.18 12.94
N LYS A 546 -18.26 -0.30 12.73
CA LYS A 546 -17.42 0.69 12.05
C LYS A 546 -16.51 -0.03 11.08
N GLY A 547 -17.00 -0.26 9.89
CA GLY A 547 -16.25 -0.92 8.81
C GLY A 547 -16.63 -0.38 7.45
N PRO A 548 -15.96 -0.81 6.40
CA PRO A 548 -16.36 -0.48 5.03
C PRO A 548 -17.71 -1.09 4.72
N LEU A 549 -18.47 -0.42 3.85
CA LEU A 549 -19.77 -0.87 3.41
C LEU A 549 -19.89 -0.80 1.90
N GLY A 550 -20.35 -1.88 1.28
CA GLY A 550 -20.79 -1.91 -0.11
C GLY A 550 -22.29 -2.08 -0.21
N VAL A 551 -22.93 -1.43 -1.18
CA VAL A 551 -24.35 -1.59 -1.49
C VAL A 551 -24.50 -1.95 -2.94
N ASP A 552 -25.01 -3.14 -3.22
CA ASP A 552 -25.34 -3.55 -4.57
C ASP A 552 -26.76 -3.09 -4.91
N ALA A 553 -26.90 -2.50 -6.08
CA ALA A 553 -28.11 -1.87 -6.56
C ALA A 553 -28.32 -2.16 -8.06
N MET A 554 -29.51 -1.90 -8.55
CA MET A 554 -29.79 -2.05 -9.97
C MET A 554 -30.75 -0.98 -10.49
N ILE A 555 -30.67 -0.74 -11.79
CA ILE A 555 -31.76 -0.15 -12.57
C ILE A 555 -32.33 -1.28 -13.41
N ALA A 556 -33.62 -1.48 -13.33
CA ALA A 556 -34.33 -2.51 -14.04
C ALA A 556 -35.64 -1.97 -14.61
N ARG A 557 -36.26 -2.71 -15.54
CA ARG A 557 -37.60 -2.38 -16.00
C ARG A 557 -38.66 -2.92 -15.04
N ASP A 558 -39.64 -2.09 -14.74
CA ASP A 558 -40.83 -2.53 -14.02
C ASP A 558 -41.80 -3.27 -14.92
N GLU A 559 -43.01 -3.60 -14.42
CA GLU A 559 -44.04 -4.32 -15.14
C GLU A 559 -44.64 -3.52 -16.35
N ALA A 560 -44.50 -2.19 -16.29
CA ALA A 560 -44.89 -1.31 -17.38
C ALA A 560 -43.76 -1.11 -18.43
N GLY A 561 -42.57 -1.72 -18.19
CA GLY A 561 -41.39 -1.56 -19.06
C GLY A 561 -40.61 -0.28 -18.80
N GLU A 562 -40.96 0.52 -17.79
CA GLU A 562 -40.31 1.76 -17.42
C GLU A 562 -39.06 1.51 -16.55
N LEU A 563 -38.05 2.35 -16.73
CA LEU A 563 -36.84 2.28 -15.91
C LEU A 563 -37.14 2.66 -14.45
N LYS A 564 -36.70 1.83 -13.53
CA LYS A 564 -36.87 2.04 -12.11
C LYS A 564 -35.59 1.76 -11.35
N HIS A 565 -35.29 2.61 -10.38
CA HIS A 565 -34.16 2.46 -9.48
C HIS A 565 -34.54 1.55 -8.32
N TYR A 566 -33.78 0.49 -8.13
CA TYR A 566 -33.84 -0.44 -7.00
C TYR A 566 -32.58 -0.25 -6.15
N PRO A 567 -32.68 0.58 -5.11
CA PRO A 567 -31.52 1.15 -4.46
C PRO A 567 -30.72 0.19 -3.60
N VAL A 568 -31.32 -0.90 -3.14
CA VAL A 568 -30.67 -1.91 -2.29
C VAL A 568 -31.10 -3.30 -2.74
N ILE A 569 -30.16 -4.04 -3.29
CA ILE A 569 -30.31 -5.47 -3.61
C ILE A 569 -29.57 -6.31 -2.54
N GLU A 570 -28.43 -5.79 -2.09
CA GLU A 570 -27.62 -6.41 -1.03
C GLU A 570 -26.74 -5.37 -0.34
N ILE A 571 -26.69 -5.41 0.98
CA ILE A 571 -25.75 -4.65 1.80
C ILE A 571 -24.60 -5.58 2.19
N ASN A 572 -23.38 -5.13 1.93
CA ASN A 572 -22.16 -5.88 2.15
C ASN A 572 -21.32 -5.18 3.23
N PRO A 573 -21.34 -5.62 4.51
CA PRO A 573 -20.58 -5.00 5.61
C PRO A 573 -19.11 -5.42 5.54
N ARG A 574 -18.47 -5.12 4.42
CA ARG A 574 -17.10 -5.52 4.09
C ARG A 574 -16.51 -4.71 2.95
N TYR A 575 -15.22 -4.89 2.69
CA TYR A 575 -14.66 -4.57 1.39
C TYR A 575 -15.34 -5.43 0.31
N THR A 576 -15.42 -4.90 -0.90
CA THR A 576 -16.01 -5.60 -2.06
C THR A 576 -15.06 -5.54 -3.24
N MET A 577 -15.31 -6.32 -4.29
CA MET A 577 -14.53 -6.25 -5.53
C MET A 577 -14.68 -4.86 -6.19
N GLY A 578 -15.85 -4.22 -6.04
CA GLY A 578 -16.07 -2.83 -6.45
C GLY A 578 -15.16 -1.86 -5.70
N ARG A 579 -14.93 -2.07 -4.40
CA ARG A 579 -13.97 -1.24 -3.66
C ARG A 579 -12.54 -1.43 -4.15
N VAL A 580 -12.13 -2.64 -4.47
CA VAL A 580 -10.80 -2.90 -5.07
C VAL A 580 -10.67 -2.15 -6.40
N ALA A 581 -11.69 -2.20 -7.25
CA ALA A 581 -11.68 -1.47 -8.53
C ALA A 581 -11.55 0.06 -8.34
N LEU A 582 -12.23 0.65 -7.35
CA LEU A 582 -12.09 2.07 -7.03
C LEU A 582 -10.68 2.44 -6.52
N GLU A 583 -10.07 1.57 -5.71
CA GLU A 583 -8.69 1.80 -5.27
C GLU A 583 -7.68 1.64 -6.43
N LEU A 584 -7.89 0.66 -7.32
CA LEU A 584 -7.12 0.50 -8.57
C LEU A 584 -7.27 1.73 -9.48
N ALA A 585 -8.45 2.33 -9.55
CA ALA A 585 -8.70 3.53 -10.35
C ALA A 585 -7.83 4.72 -9.92
N ARG A 586 -7.38 4.76 -8.67
CA ARG A 586 -6.43 5.78 -8.19
C ARG A 586 -5.04 5.66 -8.82
N GLN A 587 -4.68 4.50 -9.36
CA GLN A 587 -3.42 4.27 -10.06
C GLN A 587 -3.54 4.42 -11.58
N VAL A 588 -4.73 4.75 -12.07
CA VAL A 588 -5.03 4.99 -13.47
C VAL A 588 -5.11 6.49 -13.75
N VAL A 589 -4.78 6.90 -14.96
CA VAL A 589 -4.93 8.30 -15.42
C VAL A 589 -6.39 8.71 -15.31
N LYS A 590 -6.65 9.88 -14.74
CA LYS A 590 -8.01 10.35 -14.45
C LYS A 590 -8.87 10.36 -15.72
N GLY A 591 -10.01 9.69 -15.64
CA GLY A 591 -10.99 9.62 -16.73
C GLY A 591 -10.77 8.47 -17.72
N VAL A 592 -9.67 7.72 -17.58
CA VAL A 592 -9.47 6.48 -18.34
C VAL A 592 -10.30 5.36 -17.70
N PRO A 593 -11.09 4.61 -18.50
CA PRO A 593 -11.88 3.51 -18.00
C PRO A 593 -10.98 2.34 -17.57
N LEU A 594 -11.45 1.58 -16.61
CA LEU A 594 -10.84 0.32 -16.23
C LEU A 594 -11.87 -0.77 -15.99
N ARG A 595 -11.43 -2.01 -16.17
CA ARG A 595 -12.16 -3.23 -15.82
C ARG A 595 -11.29 -4.12 -14.95
N PHE A 596 -11.79 -4.47 -13.78
CA PHE A 596 -11.22 -5.48 -12.89
C PHE A 596 -12.03 -6.75 -13.01
N GLU A 597 -11.38 -7.87 -13.30
CA GLU A 597 -12.03 -9.17 -13.50
C GLU A 597 -11.28 -10.30 -12.80
N ILE A 598 -11.99 -11.38 -12.51
CA ILE A 598 -11.42 -12.59 -11.94
C ILE A 598 -11.58 -13.72 -12.97
N LEU A 599 -10.46 -14.18 -13.51
CA LEU A 599 -10.39 -15.27 -14.46
C LEU A 599 -10.03 -16.58 -13.75
N SER A 600 -10.40 -17.69 -14.37
CA SER A 600 -10.20 -19.04 -13.84
C SER A 600 -10.00 -20.05 -14.97
N ARG A 601 -9.91 -21.33 -14.65
CA ARG A 601 -9.84 -22.40 -15.66
C ARG A 601 -11.01 -22.42 -16.65
N ARG A 602 -12.15 -21.78 -16.33
CA ARG A 602 -13.28 -21.68 -17.24
C ARG A 602 -12.99 -20.81 -18.47
N ASP A 603 -11.97 -19.97 -18.34
CA ASP A 603 -11.59 -19.03 -19.38
C ASP A 603 -10.51 -19.60 -20.31
N PHE A 604 -9.95 -20.79 -20.00
CA PHE A 604 -8.87 -21.40 -20.76
C PHE A 604 -9.20 -21.64 -22.22
N ASP A 605 -10.39 -22.18 -22.50
CA ASP A 605 -10.82 -22.44 -23.88
C ASP A 605 -10.94 -21.15 -24.70
N HIS A 606 -11.40 -20.05 -24.07
CA HIS A 606 -11.51 -18.76 -24.73
C HIS A 606 -10.15 -18.16 -25.09
N TYR A 607 -9.12 -18.41 -24.27
CA TYR A 607 -7.77 -17.88 -24.50
C TYR A 607 -6.82 -18.93 -25.14
N GLU A 608 -7.30 -20.13 -25.46
CA GLU A 608 -6.53 -21.24 -26.02
C GLU A 608 -5.27 -21.57 -25.19
N VAL A 609 -5.41 -21.69 -23.88
CA VAL A 609 -4.34 -21.95 -22.92
C VAL A 609 -4.62 -23.14 -22.03
N SER A 610 -3.58 -23.69 -21.39
CA SER A 610 -3.69 -24.88 -20.52
C SER A 610 -3.39 -24.58 -19.04
N SER A 611 -2.86 -23.39 -18.74
CA SER A 611 -2.46 -23.01 -17.38
C SER A 611 -2.71 -21.53 -17.08
N LEU A 612 -2.78 -21.19 -15.77
CA LEU A 612 -2.90 -19.80 -15.33
C LEU A 612 -1.65 -18.96 -15.69
N VAL A 613 -0.48 -19.57 -15.76
CA VAL A 613 0.75 -18.90 -16.17
C VAL A 613 0.68 -18.52 -17.66
N GLU A 614 0.22 -19.45 -18.50
CA GLU A 614 -0.01 -19.16 -19.93
C GLU A 614 -1.10 -18.11 -20.13
N LEU A 615 -2.19 -18.20 -19.36
CA LEU A 615 -3.27 -17.22 -19.39
C LEU A 615 -2.75 -15.82 -19.06
N ALA A 616 -1.98 -15.69 -17.97
CA ALA A 616 -1.36 -14.43 -17.59
C ALA A 616 -0.45 -13.88 -18.70
N ALA A 617 0.38 -14.74 -19.30
CA ALA A 617 1.29 -14.35 -20.36
C ALA A 617 0.56 -13.91 -21.65
N VAL A 618 -0.56 -14.53 -22.01
CA VAL A 618 -1.40 -14.12 -23.15
C VAL A 618 -2.01 -12.74 -22.89
N ILE A 619 -2.54 -12.52 -21.68
CA ILE A 619 -3.18 -11.25 -21.29
C ILE A 619 -2.15 -10.10 -21.30
N GLU A 620 -0.97 -10.31 -20.71
CA GLU A 620 0.11 -9.31 -20.66
C GLU A 620 0.62 -8.95 -22.07
N ARG A 621 0.77 -9.96 -22.95
CA ARG A 621 1.18 -9.73 -24.35
C ARG A 621 0.12 -9.01 -25.16
N GLY A 622 -1.16 -9.22 -24.87
CA GLY A 622 -2.29 -8.59 -25.58
C GLY A 622 -2.29 -7.07 -25.47
N ALA A 623 -1.88 -6.51 -24.32
CA ALA A 623 -1.77 -5.08 -24.10
C ALA A 623 -0.80 -4.79 -22.97
N ALA A 624 0.46 -4.47 -23.29
CA ALA A 624 1.46 -4.10 -22.30
C ALA A 624 1.10 -2.80 -21.56
N PRO A 625 1.36 -2.69 -20.26
CA PRO A 625 1.11 -1.48 -19.48
C PRO A 625 1.84 -0.26 -20.05
N ARG A 626 1.12 0.84 -20.25
CA ARG A 626 1.69 2.15 -20.60
C ARG A 626 1.41 3.13 -19.48
N LEU A 627 2.44 3.86 -19.08
CA LEU A 627 2.39 4.81 -17.98
C LEU A 627 2.43 6.25 -18.49
N GLU A 628 1.78 7.12 -17.73
CA GLU A 628 1.94 8.56 -17.80
C GLU A 628 2.60 9.03 -16.49
N THR A 629 3.66 9.82 -16.61
CA THR A 629 4.37 10.37 -15.44
C THR A 629 3.96 11.81 -15.26
N TYR A 630 3.46 12.16 -14.09
CA TYR A 630 3.08 13.51 -13.72
C TYR A 630 4.28 14.32 -13.21
N GLN A 631 4.19 15.63 -13.20
CA GLN A 631 5.25 16.55 -12.73
C GLN A 631 5.77 16.25 -11.31
N ASN A 632 4.94 15.69 -10.44
CA ASN A 632 5.33 15.27 -9.10
C ASN A 632 6.01 13.89 -9.04
N GLY A 633 6.40 13.31 -10.17
CA GLY A 633 7.02 12.00 -10.28
C GLY A 633 6.07 10.82 -10.15
N ARG A 634 4.76 11.05 -9.94
CA ARG A 634 3.78 9.99 -9.85
C ARG A 634 3.54 9.35 -11.21
N ARG A 635 3.61 8.04 -11.26
CA ARG A 635 3.36 7.23 -12.46
C ARG A 635 1.97 6.62 -12.36
N CYS A 636 1.13 6.81 -13.38
CA CYS A 636 -0.21 6.26 -13.46
C CYS A 636 -0.39 5.47 -14.76
N LEU A 637 -1.16 4.38 -14.70
CA LEU A 637 -1.52 3.57 -15.85
C LEU A 637 -2.40 4.38 -16.82
N LYS A 638 -1.98 4.47 -18.07
CA LYS A 638 -2.75 5.09 -19.17
C LYS A 638 -3.48 4.06 -19.99
N SER A 639 -2.89 2.88 -20.16
CA SER A 639 -3.52 1.75 -20.87
C SER A 639 -2.76 0.45 -20.59
N GLY A 640 -3.39 -0.68 -20.90
CA GLY A 640 -2.78 -2.00 -20.86
C GLY A 640 -3.35 -2.90 -19.76
N ASN A 641 -2.83 -4.12 -19.70
CA ASN A 641 -3.28 -5.15 -18.78
C ASN A 641 -2.25 -5.38 -17.66
N VAL A 642 -2.73 -5.59 -16.44
CA VAL A 642 -1.88 -5.93 -15.29
C VAL A 642 -2.48 -7.12 -14.56
N ILE A 643 -1.67 -8.14 -14.31
CA ILE A 643 -2.02 -9.28 -13.46
C ILE A 643 -1.85 -8.86 -12.00
N LEU A 644 -2.85 -9.12 -11.16
CA LEU A 644 -2.94 -8.61 -9.79
C LEU A 644 -2.53 -9.62 -8.70
N ASN A 645 -2.27 -10.88 -9.07
CA ASN A 645 -1.72 -11.92 -8.20
C ASN A 645 -0.70 -12.77 -8.95
N ASP A 646 0.23 -13.36 -8.22
CA ASP A 646 1.33 -14.11 -8.81
C ASP A 646 0.83 -15.37 -9.53
N PRO A 647 0.89 -15.44 -10.87
CA PRO A 647 0.37 -16.56 -11.64
C PRO A 647 1.13 -17.86 -11.40
N SER A 648 2.41 -17.78 -10.96
CA SER A 648 3.23 -18.95 -10.65
C SER A 648 2.80 -19.66 -9.37
N GLN A 649 2.10 -18.96 -8.47
CA GLN A 649 1.61 -19.46 -7.19
C GLN A 649 0.10 -19.69 -7.18
N ALA A 650 -0.63 -19.15 -8.15
CA ALA A 650 -2.07 -19.26 -8.26
C ALA A 650 -2.50 -20.69 -8.63
N GLN A 651 -3.54 -21.20 -7.94
CA GLN A 651 -4.09 -22.53 -8.16
C GLN A 651 -5.31 -22.55 -9.07
N ARG A 652 -6.17 -21.52 -8.98
CA ARG A 652 -7.49 -21.48 -9.63
C ARG A 652 -7.88 -20.16 -10.23
N PHE A 653 -7.38 -19.02 -9.66
CA PHE A 653 -7.89 -17.69 -9.97
C PHE A 653 -6.78 -16.71 -10.31
N LEU A 654 -7.04 -15.86 -11.30
CA LEU A 654 -6.24 -14.68 -11.61
C LEU A 654 -7.11 -13.43 -11.51
N GLY A 655 -6.62 -12.44 -10.75
CA GLY A 655 -7.13 -11.08 -10.80
C GLY A 655 -6.46 -10.32 -11.94
N VAL A 656 -7.25 -9.68 -12.76
CA VAL A 656 -6.77 -8.94 -13.94
C VAL A 656 -7.33 -7.54 -13.94
N LEU A 657 -6.47 -6.56 -14.12
CA LEU A 657 -6.83 -5.17 -14.39
C LEU A 657 -6.60 -4.88 -15.86
N ARG A 658 -7.65 -4.39 -16.54
CA ARG A 658 -7.57 -3.86 -17.90
C ARG A 658 -7.82 -2.35 -17.88
N VAL A 659 -6.96 -1.59 -18.50
CA VAL A 659 -7.01 -0.12 -18.53
C VAL A 659 -7.06 0.35 -19.97
N GLY A 660 -7.97 1.24 -20.21
CA GLY A 660 -8.23 1.79 -21.54
C GLY A 660 -9.51 1.20 -22.18
N PRO A 661 -9.81 1.66 -23.39
CA PRO A 661 -11.00 1.23 -24.13
C PRO A 661 -10.96 -0.23 -24.51
#